data_d5a136990904c93631dfe927e8748413
#
_entry.id   d5a136990904c93631dfe927e8748413
#
_cell.length_a   1.000
_cell.length_b   1.000
_cell.length_c   1.000
_cell.angle_alpha   90.00
_cell.angle_beta   90.00
_cell.angle_gamma   90.00
#
_symmetry.space_group_name_H-M   'P 1'
#
loop_
_entity.id
_entity.type
_entity.pdbx_description
1 polymer ?
#
loop_
_entity_poly.entity_id
_entity_poly.type
_entity_poly.pdbx_seq_one_letter_code
_entity_poly.pdbx_strand_id
1 'polypeptide(L)'
;LRILGVYLENIRSFRRGVVVFPSQGITVIQGEVGSGKTSILMSIAYAFENPVSGKVELAEAFATPQPKHLLRTGESRGLIRVLVRQGGKLYLLERVLERVGDKVQNASNTIHVYELAVEEGKTSIKPVQRLRLSSSEYVDKLKTMLGLVEKSGKQKPEVFTNIIYSPQFNLTRIIQLDPSKRREVIEIALGLSRYSDFRNNIGKVLDAFNEKIKIAQAELGRLEDMLRSFDKHGLEARVKEIEEELNQVERELEEVSSLEKRLENDYHKLINEVSNLESAIREKNEDILSIRKQAEEVKRRVDEVKRKVGPALGAIGLDLSQVEGQIEDLMNRVEDDIKTLQSAEEKYMEERKSLEEKEKNLVGLIKNLEGNIDALKRELRKAESEYREKEEIIKQGVCPVCGQRIPHEHGEKLLADLRKEAENKRREIEEYEKQLEKARAEMERVRREKNELEDEWRDLRSKLERARDIMVLLVELKSWKDREKEVASSEEMIKKMEEEIERLERDLNTRRDSLREVENKLREVREKKGDLRQKLGNLEGELKNLKDDLQKIDNWEKRLKELRRNVSRLNTGREIAEKMESIVDEISRSLAQESFRFVSNRFTEIFSRLSPDNTLSIQLTNDYDIIFTYNTERGRGQVLLPSGGQQSVASLALRLAVNQALRALSPRFKDSTLLLDEPTIGLSRELVGRLKSLLSELNEKQRAHIIVVTHDEELLDAGSTRIRLALREGATTVSYEGEVDEEYMEFVRKILEKPV
;
A
#
# COMPACT_ATOMS: atom_id res chain seq x y z
N LEU A 1 -1.18 23.92 0.21
CA LEU A 1 -1.47 23.77 1.62
C LEU A 1 -1.82 25.10 2.24
N ARG A 2 -3.08 25.34 2.52
CA ARG A 2 -3.54 26.61 3.10
C ARG A 2 -4.05 26.37 4.52
N ILE A 3 -3.51 27.08 5.48
CA ILE A 3 -4.00 27.09 6.87
C ILE A 3 -5.11 28.10 6.96
N LEU A 4 -6.31 27.65 7.33
CA LEU A 4 -7.50 28.50 7.35
C LEU A 4 -7.79 29.08 8.73
N GLY A 5 -7.40 28.38 9.78
CA GLY A 5 -7.60 28.87 11.14
C GLY A 5 -7.20 27.87 12.20
N VAL A 6 -7.24 28.33 13.43
CA VAL A 6 -6.86 27.60 14.64
C VAL A 6 -7.90 27.82 15.73
N TYR A 7 -8.30 26.77 16.40
CA TYR A 7 -9.06 26.80 17.65
C TYR A 7 -8.18 26.33 18.80
N LEU A 8 -8.11 27.10 19.83
CA LEU A 8 -7.31 26.84 21.03
C LEU A 8 -8.21 26.89 22.26
N GLU A 9 -8.15 25.85 23.08
CA GLU A 9 -8.83 25.82 24.37
C GLU A 9 -7.85 25.30 25.43
N ASN A 10 -7.68 26.08 26.47
CA ASN A 10 -6.70 25.85 27.55
C ASN A 10 -5.26 25.67 27.03
N ILE A 11 -4.87 26.51 26.10
CA ILE A 11 -3.52 26.50 25.51
C ILE A 11 -2.79 27.81 25.85
N ARG A 12 -1.75 27.72 26.66
CA ARG A 12 -0.91 28.85 27.10
C ARG A 12 -1.78 30.05 27.60
N SER A 13 -1.75 31.18 26.90
CA SER A 13 -2.58 32.33 27.23
C SER A 13 -4.05 32.22 26.81
N PHE A 14 -4.41 31.26 25.96
CA PHE A 14 -5.78 31.07 25.52
C PHE A 14 -6.56 30.20 26.50
N ARG A 15 -7.65 30.71 27.08
CA ARG A 15 -8.70 29.87 27.67
C ARG A 15 -9.55 29.24 26.57
N ARG A 16 -10.05 30.07 25.69
CA ARG A 16 -10.76 29.66 24.47
C ARG A 16 -10.57 30.73 23.43
N GLY A 17 -10.14 30.38 22.25
CA GLY A 17 -9.95 31.34 21.17
C GLY A 17 -10.02 30.66 19.80
N VAL A 18 -10.63 31.36 18.85
CA VAL A 18 -10.63 31.01 17.45
C VAL A 18 -9.87 32.07 16.69
N VAL A 19 -8.90 31.65 15.91
CA VAL A 19 -8.20 32.54 14.99
C VAL A 19 -8.45 32.04 13.59
N VAL A 20 -9.11 32.83 12.77
CA VAL A 20 -9.37 32.53 11.36
C VAL A 20 -8.45 33.38 10.52
N PHE A 21 -7.78 32.76 9.57
CA PHE A 21 -6.94 33.49 8.62
C PHE A 21 -7.72 33.75 7.33
N PRO A 22 -7.68 34.94 6.78
CA PRO A 22 -8.28 35.27 5.49
C PRO A 22 -7.85 34.30 4.39
N SER A 23 -8.68 34.11 3.39
CA SER A 23 -8.44 33.15 2.33
C SER A 23 -7.24 33.48 1.45
N GLN A 24 -6.75 34.67 1.47
CA GLN A 24 -5.60 35.19 0.70
C GLN A 24 -5.06 36.47 1.35
N GLY A 25 -3.92 36.89 0.91
CA GLY A 25 -3.32 38.14 1.39
C GLY A 25 -2.30 37.93 2.51
N ILE A 26 -1.85 39.06 3.02
CA ILE A 26 -0.93 39.11 4.15
C ILE A 26 -1.76 39.35 5.42
N THR A 27 -1.72 38.41 6.33
CA THR A 27 -2.32 38.53 7.65
C THR A 27 -1.24 38.82 8.66
N VAL A 28 -1.35 39.91 9.37
CA VAL A 28 -0.40 40.25 10.45
C VAL A 28 -1.02 39.98 11.81
N ILE A 29 -0.38 39.22 12.64
CA ILE A 29 -0.77 38.95 14.03
C ILE A 29 0.07 39.85 14.92
N GLN A 30 -0.61 40.77 15.60
CA GLN A 30 0.03 41.70 16.53
C GLN A 30 -0.55 41.56 17.93
N GLY A 31 0.19 42.04 18.92
CA GLY A 31 -0.23 42.09 20.32
C GLY A 31 0.96 42.29 21.23
N GLU A 32 0.71 42.61 22.46
CA GLU A 32 1.74 42.78 23.47
C GLU A 32 2.52 41.48 23.74
N VAL A 33 3.67 41.60 24.42
CA VAL A 33 4.43 40.44 24.89
C VAL A 33 3.52 39.60 25.80
N GLY A 34 3.46 38.28 25.54
CA GLY A 34 2.58 37.39 26.32
C GLY A 34 1.13 37.29 25.82
N SER A 35 0.70 38.09 24.84
CA SER A 35 -0.66 38.06 24.28
C SER A 35 -1.02 36.77 23.54
N GLY A 36 -0.08 35.86 23.30
CA GLY A 36 -0.38 34.57 22.70
C GLY A 36 -0.02 34.44 21.20
N LYS A 37 0.67 35.42 20.62
CA LYS A 37 1.12 35.37 19.20
C LYS A 37 1.85 34.06 18.88
N THR A 38 2.93 33.80 19.59
CA THR A 38 3.71 32.56 19.44
C THR A 38 2.93 31.30 19.83
N SER A 39 1.93 31.44 20.73
CA SER A 39 1.08 30.31 21.12
C SER A 39 0.27 29.76 19.94
N ILE A 40 -0.20 30.63 19.06
CA ILE A 40 -0.90 30.24 17.81
C ILE A 40 0.04 29.42 16.92
N LEU A 41 1.24 29.95 16.66
CA LEU A 41 2.20 29.28 15.76
C LEU A 41 2.74 27.97 16.34
N MET A 42 3.05 27.93 17.63
CA MET A 42 3.44 26.69 18.32
C MET A 42 2.31 25.65 18.27
N SER A 43 1.06 26.06 18.38
CA SER A 43 -0.09 25.16 18.27
C SER A 43 -0.26 24.61 16.86
N ILE A 44 -0.03 25.46 15.87
CA ILE A 44 0.03 25.01 14.47
C ILE A 44 1.19 24.02 14.31
N ALA A 45 2.39 24.34 14.73
CA ALA A 45 3.55 23.45 14.67
C ALA A 45 3.27 22.09 15.35
N TYR A 46 2.68 22.11 16.53
CA TYR A 46 2.29 20.91 17.26
C TYR A 46 1.26 20.06 16.52
N ALA A 47 0.35 20.69 15.79
CA ALA A 47 -0.63 19.96 14.99
C ALA A 47 0.00 19.22 13.80
N PHE A 48 1.17 19.66 13.32
CA PHE A 48 1.85 19.06 12.16
C PHE A 48 3.01 18.14 12.52
N GLU A 49 3.65 18.35 13.66
CA GLU A 49 4.84 17.61 14.06
C GLU A 49 4.64 16.84 15.38
N ASN A 50 5.41 15.77 15.54
CA ASN A 50 5.52 15.13 16.84
C ASN A 50 6.57 15.86 17.70
N PRO A 51 6.32 16.02 19.00
CA PRO A 51 7.30 16.60 19.91
C PRO A 51 8.56 15.74 19.96
N VAL A 52 9.71 16.40 19.98
CA VAL A 52 10.99 15.74 20.21
C VAL A 52 11.04 15.26 21.67
N SER A 53 11.55 14.04 21.88
CA SER A 53 11.69 13.45 23.19
C SER A 53 12.92 14.00 23.92
N GLY A 54 12.81 14.26 25.22
CA GLY A 54 13.93 14.68 26.06
C GLY A 54 13.98 16.18 26.32
N LYS A 55 15.17 16.66 26.69
CA LYS A 55 15.45 18.12 26.86
C LYS A 55 15.66 18.70 25.46
N VAL A 56 14.90 19.72 25.13
CA VAL A 56 15.00 20.46 23.86
C VAL A 56 15.54 21.85 24.12
N GLU A 57 16.37 22.36 23.24
CA GLU A 57 16.79 23.75 23.24
C GLU A 57 15.59 24.68 22.99
N LEU A 58 15.71 25.93 23.44
CA LEU A 58 14.61 26.89 23.33
C LEU A 58 14.10 27.03 21.85
N ALA A 59 15.03 27.15 20.95
CA ALA A 59 14.71 27.27 19.51
C ALA A 59 13.93 26.06 18.96
N GLU A 60 14.29 24.87 19.38
CA GLU A 60 13.63 23.63 18.98
C GLU A 60 12.25 23.48 19.64
N ALA A 61 12.09 23.97 20.87
CA ALA A 61 10.80 24.00 21.55
C ALA A 61 9.75 24.86 20.84
N PHE A 62 10.15 25.85 20.07
CA PHE A 62 9.24 26.64 19.22
C PHE A 62 8.89 25.93 17.92
N ALA A 63 9.82 25.19 17.34
CA ALA A 63 9.62 24.46 16.12
C ALA A 63 8.79 23.17 16.32
N THR A 64 9.09 22.42 17.39
CA THR A 64 8.47 21.14 17.74
C THR A 64 8.06 21.12 19.23
N PRO A 65 7.03 21.90 19.61
CA PRO A 65 6.68 22.09 21.02
C PRO A 65 6.20 20.78 21.66
N GLN A 66 6.64 20.55 22.89
CA GLN A 66 6.16 19.45 23.72
C GLN A 66 4.79 19.79 24.34
N PRO A 67 3.95 18.81 24.70
CA PRO A 67 2.66 19.05 25.33
C PRO A 67 2.73 19.95 26.56
N LYS A 68 3.76 19.79 27.39
CA LYS A 68 4.00 20.63 28.58
C LYS A 68 4.23 22.12 28.29
N HIS A 69 4.70 22.44 27.07
CA HIS A 69 4.92 23.82 26.64
C HIS A 69 3.62 24.51 26.17
N LEU A 70 2.58 23.73 25.89
CA LEU A 70 1.34 24.19 25.31
C LEU A 70 0.19 24.24 26.29
N LEU A 71 0.04 23.22 27.14
CA LEU A 71 -1.06 23.20 28.10
C LEU A 71 -0.99 24.38 29.05
N ARG A 72 -2.11 25.10 29.20
CA ARG A 72 -2.23 26.23 30.09
C ARG A 72 -1.96 25.81 31.55
N THR A 73 -1.24 26.64 32.24
CA THR A 73 -0.90 26.41 33.68
C THR A 73 -2.20 26.31 34.49
N GLY A 74 -2.29 25.30 35.34
CA GLY A 74 -3.49 25.05 36.17
C GLY A 74 -4.57 24.21 35.50
N GLU A 75 -4.55 24.03 34.18
CA GLU A 75 -5.55 23.27 33.45
C GLU A 75 -5.17 21.78 33.35
N SER A 76 -6.20 20.92 33.41
CA SER A 76 -6.03 19.48 33.28
C SER A 76 -6.09 19.01 31.82
N ARG A 77 -6.78 19.78 30.96
CA ARG A 77 -7.02 19.42 29.55
C ARG A 77 -6.92 20.64 28.66
N GLY A 78 -6.33 20.43 27.49
CA GLY A 78 -6.23 21.44 26.43
C GLY A 78 -6.60 20.82 25.08
N LEU A 79 -7.11 21.66 24.16
CA LEU A 79 -7.52 21.27 22.84
C LEU A 79 -6.94 22.21 21.79
N ILE A 80 -6.36 21.63 20.77
CA ILE A 80 -5.84 22.33 19.60
C ILE A 80 -6.55 21.77 18.39
N ARG A 81 -7.16 22.64 17.57
CA ARG A 81 -7.65 22.30 16.24
C ARG A 81 -7.04 23.24 15.21
N VAL A 82 -6.60 22.69 14.11
CA VAL A 82 -6.09 23.47 12.97
C VAL A 82 -6.83 23.02 11.73
N LEU A 83 -7.46 23.97 11.05
CA LEU A 83 -8.14 23.70 9.79
C LEU A 83 -7.24 24.03 8.61
N VAL A 84 -7.11 23.09 7.72
CA VAL A 84 -6.22 23.18 6.56
C VAL A 84 -6.95 22.79 5.30
N ARG A 85 -6.67 23.50 4.21
CA ARG A 85 -7.15 23.17 2.86
C ARG A 85 -6.01 22.65 2.00
N GLN A 86 -6.21 21.47 1.39
CA GLN A 86 -5.27 20.89 0.43
C GLN A 86 -6.02 20.12 -0.64
N GLY A 87 -5.70 20.38 -1.92
CA GLY A 87 -6.24 19.62 -3.05
C GLY A 87 -7.76 19.56 -3.12
N GLY A 88 -8.46 20.65 -2.77
CA GLY A 88 -9.92 20.70 -2.76
C GLY A 88 -10.59 20.10 -1.52
N LYS A 89 -9.82 19.50 -0.62
CA LYS A 89 -10.31 18.93 0.65
C LYS A 89 -9.94 19.82 1.83
N LEU A 90 -10.78 19.76 2.87
CA LEU A 90 -10.49 20.34 4.17
C LEU A 90 -10.08 19.25 5.15
N TYR A 91 -9.08 19.56 5.93
CA TYR A 91 -8.55 18.69 6.97
C TYR A 91 -8.59 19.44 8.28
N LEU A 92 -9.41 18.96 9.21
CA LEU A 92 -9.40 19.47 10.58
C LEU A 92 -8.54 18.56 11.44
N LEU A 93 -7.47 19.12 11.91
CA LEU A 93 -6.46 18.47 12.73
C LEU A 93 -6.78 18.75 14.18
N GLU A 94 -7.09 17.73 14.95
CA GLU A 94 -7.45 17.85 16.35
C GLU A 94 -6.44 17.11 17.23
N ARG A 95 -5.87 17.82 18.21
CA ARG A 95 -5.01 17.25 19.24
C ARG A 95 -5.50 17.64 20.62
N VAL A 96 -5.61 16.67 21.50
CA VAL A 96 -6.01 16.85 22.89
C VAL A 96 -4.81 16.62 23.79
N LEU A 97 -4.56 17.59 24.65
CA LEU A 97 -3.53 17.52 25.67
C LEU A 97 -4.20 17.20 27.03
N GLU A 98 -3.56 16.39 27.83
CA GLU A 98 -4.06 16.04 29.15
C GLU A 98 -2.91 15.98 30.15
N ARG A 99 -3.20 16.45 31.35
CA ARG A 99 -2.29 16.35 32.50
C ARG A 99 -2.63 15.08 33.28
N VAL A 100 -1.64 14.20 33.37
CA VAL A 100 -1.72 12.97 34.16
C VAL A 100 -0.62 13.04 35.24
N GLY A 101 -1.02 13.35 36.46
CA GLY A 101 -0.07 13.68 37.53
C GLY A 101 0.76 14.92 37.16
N ASP A 102 2.07 14.82 37.28
CA ASP A 102 3.00 15.91 36.93
C ASP A 102 3.34 16.00 35.45
N LYS A 103 2.90 15.02 34.63
CA LYS A 103 3.22 14.97 33.20
C LYS A 103 2.07 15.47 32.36
N VAL A 104 2.40 16.26 31.35
CA VAL A 104 1.46 16.61 30.28
C VAL A 104 1.75 15.75 29.07
N GLN A 105 0.73 15.10 28.59
CA GLN A 105 0.83 14.20 27.44
C GLN A 105 -0.23 14.50 26.38
N ASN A 106 -0.07 13.94 25.22
CA ASN A 106 -1.07 13.96 24.18
C ASN A 106 -2.08 12.83 24.44
N ALA A 107 -3.33 13.19 24.68
CA ALA A 107 -4.40 12.25 25.02
C ALA A 107 -5.08 11.66 23.78
N SER A 108 -5.26 12.46 22.72
CA SER A 108 -5.82 11.97 21.47
C SER A 108 -5.41 12.82 20.27
N ASN A 109 -5.39 12.17 19.11
CA ASN A 109 -5.16 12.81 17.82
C ASN A 109 -6.26 12.37 16.86
N THR A 110 -6.93 13.33 16.24
CA THR A 110 -7.98 13.06 15.26
C THR A 110 -7.77 13.92 14.02
N ILE A 111 -7.97 13.32 12.86
CA ILE A 111 -8.01 14.03 11.59
C ILE A 111 -9.41 13.86 11.01
N HIS A 112 -10.10 14.95 10.80
CA HIS A 112 -11.37 14.96 10.08
C HIS A 112 -11.10 15.44 8.66
N VAL A 113 -11.63 14.72 7.69
CA VAL A 113 -11.52 15.05 6.26
C VAL A 113 -12.90 15.44 5.74
N TYR A 114 -12.98 16.59 5.07
CA TYR A 114 -14.20 17.07 4.45
C TYR A 114 -13.95 17.35 2.98
N GLU A 115 -14.95 17.12 2.16
CA GLU A 115 -15.00 17.62 0.79
C GLU A 115 -15.86 18.89 0.73
N LEU A 116 -15.38 19.87 -0.06
CA LEU A 116 -16.14 21.08 -0.35
C LEU A 116 -17.14 20.76 -1.45
N ALA A 117 -18.40 20.96 -1.17
CA ALA A 117 -19.49 20.92 -2.14
C ALA A 117 -20.02 22.33 -2.37
N VAL A 118 -20.22 22.69 -3.61
CA VAL A 118 -20.86 23.98 -3.98
C VAL A 118 -22.21 23.61 -4.58
N GLU A 119 -23.28 23.88 -3.83
CA GLU A 119 -24.66 23.68 -4.25
C GLU A 119 -25.38 25.05 -4.25
N GLU A 120 -25.95 25.42 -5.38
CA GLU A 120 -26.69 26.71 -5.55
C GLU A 120 -25.91 27.96 -5.12
N GLY A 121 -24.59 27.97 -5.36
CA GLY A 121 -23.73 29.11 -4.99
C GLY A 121 -23.32 29.16 -3.51
N LYS A 122 -23.81 28.25 -2.67
CA LYS A 122 -23.38 28.10 -1.28
C LYS A 122 -22.34 27.02 -1.11
N THR A 123 -21.27 27.37 -0.41
CA THR A 123 -20.22 26.40 -0.05
C THR A 123 -20.69 25.60 1.15
N SER A 124 -20.82 24.29 0.96
CA SER A 124 -21.11 23.32 2.02
C SER A 124 -19.96 22.34 2.19
N ILE A 125 -19.93 21.62 3.31
CA ILE A 125 -18.94 20.59 3.59
C ILE A 125 -19.62 19.23 3.75
N LYS A 126 -19.03 18.20 3.12
CA LYS A 126 -19.42 16.80 3.34
C LYS A 126 -18.33 16.11 4.16
N PRO A 127 -18.63 15.51 5.32
CA PRO A 127 -17.66 14.71 6.04
C PRO A 127 -17.33 13.45 5.22
N VAL A 128 -16.03 13.22 4.98
CA VAL A 128 -15.56 12.07 4.21
C VAL A 128 -14.99 11.00 5.16
N GLN A 129 -14.22 11.46 6.15
CA GLN A 129 -13.49 10.52 7.01
C GLN A 129 -13.15 11.17 8.36
N ARG A 130 -13.18 10.34 9.40
CA ARG A 130 -12.67 10.70 10.73
C ARG A 130 -11.71 9.63 11.20
N LEU A 131 -10.49 10.03 11.49
CA LEU A 131 -9.38 9.14 11.85
C LEU A 131 -8.90 9.47 13.26
N ARG A 132 -9.04 8.52 14.19
CA ARG A 132 -8.38 8.57 15.51
C ARG A 132 -7.11 7.75 15.45
N LEU A 133 -6.01 8.32 15.91
CA LEU A 133 -4.67 7.82 15.69
C LEU A 133 -3.81 7.90 16.94
N SER A 134 -2.87 6.98 17.07
CA SER A 134 -1.77 7.12 18.02
C SER A 134 -0.88 8.31 17.64
N SER A 135 -0.09 8.82 18.57
CA SER A 135 0.81 9.96 18.29
C SER A 135 1.85 9.65 17.21
N SER A 136 2.30 8.40 17.13
CA SER A 136 3.26 7.96 16.10
C SER A 136 2.62 7.88 14.71
N GLU A 137 1.39 7.38 14.62
CA GLU A 137 0.66 7.21 13.38
C GLU A 137 0.10 8.53 12.83
N TYR A 138 -0.24 9.46 13.74
CA TYR A 138 -0.89 10.71 13.38
C TYR A 138 -0.03 11.53 12.42
N VAL A 139 1.22 11.81 12.77
CA VAL A 139 2.10 12.64 11.95
C VAL A 139 2.40 11.97 10.60
N ASP A 140 2.65 10.68 10.62
CA ASP A 140 2.96 9.94 9.40
C ASP A 140 1.74 9.88 8.44
N LYS A 141 0.55 9.66 9.00
CA LYS A 141 -0.70 9.69 8.23
C LYS A 141 -1.00 11.08 7.67
N LEU A 142 -0.84 12.09 8.51
CA LEU A 142 -1.02 13.50 8.11
C LEU A 142 -0.08 13.87 6.98
N LYS A 143 1.21 13.60 7.15
CA LYS A 143 2.23 13.89 6.13
C LYS A 143 1.91 13.21 4.81
N THR A 144 1.45 11.96 4.86
CA THR A 144 1.01 11.21 3.68
C THR A 144 -0.20 11.87 2.99
N MET A 145 -1.24 12.21 3.75
CA MET A 145 -2.47 12.79 3.21
C MET A 145 -2.23 14.17 2.59
N LEU A 146 -1.33 14.94 3.17
CA LEU A 146 -0.96 16.27 2.69
C LEU A 146 0.12 16.26 1.58
N GLY A 147 0.67 15.11 1.23
CA GLY A 147 1.71 14.99 0.20
C GLY A 147 3.07 15.52 0.66
N LEU A 148 3.32 15.48 1.97
CA LEU A 148 4.56 16.00 2.60
C LEU A 148 5.63 14.93 2.84
N VAL A 149 5.46 13.71 2.34
CA VAL A 149 6.41 12.61 2.55
C VAL A 149 6.84 11.97 1.25
N GLU A 150 8.13 11.77 1.16
CA GLU A 150 8.76 10.76 0.34
C GLU A 150 9.84 10.04 1.19
N LYS A 151 9.71 8.72 1.26
CA LYS A 151 10.62 7.70 1.81
C LYS A 151 10.70 7.43 3.31
N SER A 152 10.68 6.13 3.60
CA SER A 152 11.00 5.52 4.88
C SER A 152 12.52 5.52 5.12
N GLY A 153 12.98 6.35 6.03
CA GLY A 153 14.33 6.36 6.58
C GLY A 153 14.32 6.84 8.02
N LYS A 154 15.34 6.49 8.79
CA LYS A 154 15.45 6.83 10.24
C LYS A 154 15.55 8.33 10.56
N GLN A 155 15.75 9.18 9.57
CA GLN A 155 15.74 10.65 9.72
C GLN A 155 14.78 11.24 8.68
N LYS A 156 13.70 11.82 9.17
CA LYS A 156 12.63 12.42 8.34
C LYS A 156 12.91 13.90 8.15
N PRO A 157 13.10 14.41 6.91
CA PRO A 157 13.27 15.85 6.69
C PRO A 157 11.99 16.61 7.09
N GLU A 158 12.19 17.67 7.84
CA GLU A 158 11.13 18.52 8.36
C GLU A 158 10.78 19.60 7.33
N VAL A 159 10.04 19.22 6.28
CA VAL A 159 9.60 20.18 5.23
C VAL A 159 8.75 21.29 5.82
N PHE A 160 7.89 20.98 6.79
CA PHE A 160 7.04 21.97 7.41
C PHE A 160 7.86 23.03 8.14
N THR A 161 8.74 22.63 9.06
CA THR A 161 9.56 23.53 9.88
C THR A 161 10.72 24.17 9.13
N ASN A 162 11.12 23.63 7.97
CA ASN A 162 12.19 24.22 7.17
C ASN A 162 11.70 25.17 6.07
N ILE A 163 10.47 24.99 5.56
CA ILE A 163 10.00 25.74 4.39
C ILE A 163 8.72 26.55 4.68
N ILE A 164 7.76 25.95 5.40
CA ILE A 164 6.43 26.57 5.61
C ILE A 164 6.41 27.46 6.83
N TYR A 165 6.99 27.00 7.92
CA TYR A 165 7.01 27.69 9.20
C TYR A 165 8.42 28.11 9.60
N SER A 166 8.59 29.39 9.89
CA SER A 166 9.81 29.96 10.41
C SER A 166 9.59 30.33 11.88
N PRO A 167 9.97 29.49 12.86
CA PRO A 167 9.83 29.83 14.28
C PRO A 167 10.85 30.86 14.72
N GLN A 168 10.45 31.64 15.71
CA GLN A 168 11.35 32.52 16.45
C GLN A 168 12.60 31.78 16.92
N PHE A 169 13.77 32.36 16.80
CA PHE A 169 15.09 31.80 17.15
C PHE A 169 15.63 30.66 16.26
N ASN A 170 14.91 30.26 15.22
CA ASN A 170 15.35 29.17 14.35
C ASN A 170 15.41 29.60 12.86
N LEU A 171 15.49 30.91 12.64
CA LEU A 171 15.45 31.49 11.31
C LEU A 171 16.63 31.03 10.44
N THR A 172 17.82 30.89 10.99
CA THR A 172 19.05 30.53 10.26
C THR A 172 19.25 29.04 10.03
N ARG A 173 18.37 28.16 10.58
CA ARG A 173 18.57 26.71 10.54
C ARG A 173 18.79 26.17 9.12
N ILE A 174 18.05 26.63 8.13
CA ILE A 174 18.17 26.10 6.75
C ILE A 174 19.53 26.41 6.13
N ILE A 175 20.13 27.55 6.46
CA ILE A 175 21.45 27.91 5.94
C ILE A 175 22.59 27.24 6.72
N GLN A 176 22.31 26.79 7.96
CA GLN A 176 23.25 26.06 8.82
C GLN A 176 23.25 24.55 8.55
N LEU A 177 22.26 24.02 7.81
CA LEU A 177 22.28 22.64 7.37
C LEU A 177 23.51 22.36 6.53
N ASP A 178 24.07 21.15 6.67
CA ASP A 178 25.02 20.64 5.71
C ASP A 178 24.45 20.71 4.28
N PRO A 179 25.27 20.99 3.26
CA PRO A 179 24.79 21.09 1.87
C PRO A 179 23.97 19.88 1.40
N SER A 180 24.38 18.67 1.78
CA SER A 180 23.66 17.43 1.47
C SER A 180 22.26 17.37 2.08
N LYS A 181 22.11 17.78 3.35
CA LYS A 181 20.81 17.84 4.04
C LYS A 181 19.94 18.95 3.48
N ARG A 182 20.53 20.10 3.16
CA ARG A 182 19.86 21.22 2.51
C ARG A 182 19.32 20.83 1.13
N ARG A 183 20.12 20.13 0.33
CA ARG A 183 19.73 19.55 -0.95
C ARG A 183 18.50 18.65 -0.77
N GLU A 184 18.56 17.71 0.15
CA GLU A 184 17.47 16.76 0.39
C GLU A 184 16.16 17.46 0.79
N VAL A 185 16.23 18.48 1.67
CA VAL A 185 15.07 19.28 2.05
C VAL A 185 14.47 20.02 0.85
N ILE A 186 15.30 20.63 0.00
CA ILE A 186 14.84 21.37 -1.19
C ILE A 186 14.27 20.42 -2.24
N GLU A 187 14.96 19.34 -2.57
CA GLU A 187 14.55 18.38 -3.59
C GLU A 187 13.22 17.69 -3.24
N ILE A 188 13.04 17.36 -1.94
CA ILE A 188 11.78 16.76 -1.51
C ILE A 188 10.63 17.78 -1.48
N ALA A 189 10.91 19.01 -1.03
CA ALA A 189 9.90 20.07 -1.13
C ALA A 189 9.39 20.24 -2.56
N LEU A 190 10.30 20.20 -3.53
CA LEU A 190 9.97 20.35 -4.95
C LEU A 190 9.39 19.06 -5.57
N GLY A 191 9.30 17.97 -4.80
CA GLY A 191 8.71 16.70 -5.26
C GLY A 191 9.62 15.89 -6.17
N LEU A 192 10.93 16.20 -6.20
CA LEU A 192 11.92 15.54 -7.06
C LEU A 192 12.21 14.10 -6.59
N SER A 193 12.06 13.82 -5.31
CA SER A 193 12.22 12.48 -4.74
C SER A 193 11.28 11.44 -5.35
N ARG A 194 10.12 11.84 -5.91
CA ARG A 194 9.21 10.91 -6.61
C ARG A 194 9.90 10.19 -7.76
N TYR A 195 10.78 10.89 -8.47
CA TYR A 195 11.50 10.30 -9.59
C TYR A 195 12.51 9.27 -9.11
N SER A 196 13.16 9.51 -7.97
CA SER A 196 14.07 8.53 -7.35
C SER A 196 13.32 7.29 -6.86
N ASP A 197 12.11 7.46 -6.32
CA ASP A 197 11.27 6.34 -5.89
C ASP A 197 10.74 5.56 -7.09
N PHE A 198 10.32 6.27 -8.14
CA PHE A 198 9.90 5.63 -9.38
C PHE A 198 11.05 4.82 -9.98
N ARG A 199 12.26 5.39 -10.04
CA ARG A 199 13.47 4.70 -10.48
C ARG A 199 13.77 3.44 -9.66
N ASN A 200 13.73 3.56 -8.32
CA ASN A 200 13.95 2.40 -7.45
C ASN A 200 12.90 1.30 -7.68
N ASN A 201 11.66 1.68 -8.00
CA ASN A 201 10.61 0.72 -8.35
C ASN A 201 10.84 0.10 -9.73
N ILE A 202 11.30 0.88 -10.71
CA ILE A 202 11.70 0.34 -12.02
C ILE A 202 12.88 -0.63 -11.84
N GLY A 203 13.88 -0.29 -11.03
CA GLY A 203 14.98 -1.18 -10.71
C GLY A 203 14.51 -2.54 -10.19
N LYS A 204 13.56 -2.55 -9.25
CA LYS A 204 12.95 -3.81 -8.76
C LYS A 204 12.19 -4.56 -9.86
N VAL A 205 11.55 -3.85 -10.76
CA VAL A 205 10.86 -4.45 -11.91
C VAL A 205 11.88 -5.07 -12.87
N LEU A 206 12.98 -4.38 -13.13
CA LEU A 206 14.10 -4.89 -13.94
C LEU A 206 14.74 -6.13 -13.32
N ASP A 207 14.98 -6.11 -12.01
CA ASP A 207 15.48 -7.28 -11.28
C ASP A 207 14.52 -8.47 -11.42
N ALA A 208 13.21 -8.22 -11.28
CA ALA A 208 12.19 -9.25 -11.45
C ALA A 208 12.13 -9.80 -12.90
N PHE A 209 12.31 -8.92 -13.91
CA PHE A 209 12.43 -9.37 -15.29
C PHE A 209 13.68 -10.22 -15.50
N ASN A 210 14.82 -9.75 -15.02
CA ASN A 210 16.09 -10.47 -15.16
C ASN A 210 16.04 -11.85 -14.49
N GLU A 211 15.48 -11.94 -13.29
CA GLU A 211 15.28 -13.21 -12.59
C GLU A 211 14.36 -14.16 -13.38
N LYS A 212 13.20 -13.66 -13.84
CA LYS A 212 12.28 -14.46 -14.64
C LYS A 212 12.86 -14.88 -15.99
N ILE A 213 13.61 -14.01 -16.65
CA ILE A 213 14.31 -14.33 -17.90
C ILE A 213 15.34 -15.43 -17.64
N LYS A 214 16.15 -15.31 -16.58
CA LYS A 214 17.15 -16.29 -16.19
C LYS A 214 16.52 -17.67 -15.93
N ILE A 215 15.42 -17.70 -15.17
CA ILE A 215 14.68 -18.94 -14.90
C ILE A 215 14.13 -19.54 -16.20
N ALA A 216 13.48 -18.72 -17.02
CA ALA A 216 12.89 -19.18 -18.28
C ALA A 216 13.95 -19.66 -19.28
N GLN A 217 15.09 -18.97 -19.35
CA GLN A 217 16.23 -19.39 -20.18
C GLN A 217 16.87 -20.70 -19.70
N ALA A 218 16.99 -20.88 -18.38
CA ALA A 218 17.48 -22.14 -17.82
C ALA A 218 16.52 -23.31 -18.10
N GLU A 219 15.20 -23.07 -18.00
CA GLU A 219 14.18 -24.07 -18.38
C GLU A 219 14.23 -24.37 -19.88
N LEU A 220 14.40 -23.32 -20.71
CA LEU A 220 14.52 -23.44 -22.17
C LEU A 220 15.75 -24.28 -22.56
N GLY A 221 16.92 -23.98 -21.96
CA GLY A 221 18.14 -24.76 -22.20
C GLY A 221 17.97 -26.22 -21.82
N ARG A 222 17.37 -26.50 -20.65
CA ARG A 222 17.08 -27.89 -20.23
C ARG A 222 16.16 -28.63 -21.22
N LEU A 223 15.11 -27.95 -21.67
CA LEU A 223 14.18 -28.55 -22.66
C LEU A 223 14.83 -28.74 -24.02
N GLU A 224 15.69 -27.84 -24.45
CA GLU A 224 16.48 -27.99 -25.68
C GLU A 224 17.46 -29.15 -25.60
N ASP A 225 18.15 -29.31 -24.48
CA ASP A 225 19.07 -30.44 -24.24
C ASP A 225 18.29 -31.75 -24.17
N MET A 226 17.14 -31.78 -23.49
CA MET A 226 16.26 -32.94 -23.47
C MET A 226 15.81 -33.31 -24.89
N LEU A 227 15.33 -32.33 -25.68
CA LEU A 227 14.91 -32.58 -27.06
C LEU A 227 16.04 -33.09 -27.96
N ARG A 228 17.28 -32.60 -27.76
CA ARG A 228 18.45 -33.05 -28.50
C ARG A 228 18.87 -34.50 -28.16
N SER A 229 18.53 -34.95 -26.96
CA SER A 229 18.82 -36.33 -26.54
C SER A 229 17.88 -37.36 -27.13
N PHE A 230 16.77 -36.94 -27.74
CA PHE A 230 15.81 -37.82 -28.39
C PHE A 230 15.87 -37.69 -29.92
N ASP A 231 15.99 -38.81 -30.55
CA ASP A 231 15.82 -38.90 -32.01
C ASP A 231 14.33 -39.06 -32.35
N LYS A 232 13.59 -37.93 -32.48
CA LYS A 232 12.17 -37.94 -32.80
C LYS A 232 11.86 -38.71 -34.08
N HIS A 233 12.68 -38.56 -35.13
CA HIS A 233 12.48 -39.24 -36.40
C HIS A 233 12.74 -40.73 -36.29
N GLY A 234 13.74 -41.14 -35.53
CA GLY A 234 13.99 -42.54 -35.22
C GLY A 234 12.82 -43.17 -34.44
N LEU A 235 12.30 -42.44 -33.42
CA LEU A 235 11.12 -42.89 -32.67
C LEU A 235 9.85 -42.99 -33.55
N GLU A 236 9.59 -41.99 -34.39
CA GLU A 236 8.47 -42.02 -35.35
C GLU A 236 8.58 -43.19 -36.37
N ALA A 237 9.80 -43.45 -36.84
CA ALA A 237 10.07 -44.59 -37.72
C ALA A 237 9.85 -45.91 -36.98
N ARG A 238 10.32 -46.03 -35.74
CA ARG A 238 10.11 -47.23 -34.93
C ARG A 238 8.65 -47.47 -34.56
N VAL A 239 7.90 -46.41 -34.30
CA VAL A 239 6.44 -46.50 -34.09
C VAL A 239 5.76 -47.11 -35.33
N LYS A 240 6.10 -46.65 -36.53
CA LYS A 240 5.54 -47.23 -37.75
C LYS A 240 5.91 -48.70 -37.93
N GLU A 241 7.16 -49.04 -37.70
CA GLU A 241 7.63 -50.42 -37.79
C GLU A 241 6.85 -51.32 -36.81
N ILE A 242 6.69 -50.88 -35.55
CA ILE A 242 5.92 -51.64 -34.57
C ILE A 242 4.42 -51.70 -34.93
N GLU A 243 3.85 -50.62 -35.47
CA GLU A 243 2.47 -50.65 -35.98
C GLU A 243 2.27 -51.61 -37.14
N GLU A 244 3.27 -51.75 -38.03
CA GLU A 244 3.25 -52.77 -39.08
C GLU A 244 3.39 -54.19 -38.52
N GLU A 245 4.32 -54.40 -37.55
CA GLU A 245 4.47 -55.68 -36.84
C GLU A 245 3.19 -56.04 -36.06
N LEU A 246 2.56 -55.06 -35.38
CA LEU A 246 1.27 -55.24 -34.71
C LEU A 246 0.17 -55.70 -35.64
N ASN A 247 0.02 -55.00 -36.76
CA ASN A 247 -0.96 -55.36 -37.78
C ASN A 247 -0.71 -56.79 -38.33
N GLN A 248 0.55 -57.23 -38.43
CA GLN A 248 0.86 -58.57 -38.86
C GLN A 248 0.52 -59.58 -37.76
N VAL A 249 0.87 -59.33 -36.54
CA VAL A 249 0.56 -60.21 -35.38
C VAL A 249 -0.95 -60.25 -35.14
N GLU A 250 -1.65 -59.14 -35.31
CA GLU A 250 -3.13 -59.09 -35.25
C GLU A 250 -3.78 -59.98 -36.32
N ARG A 251 -3.31 -59.92 -37.57
CA ARG A 251 -3.79 -60.82 -38.63
C ARG A 251 -3.53 -62.30 -38.33
N GLU A 252 -2.29 -62.64 -37.89
CA GLU A 252 -1.99 -63.99 -37.46
C GLU A 252 -2.85 -64.43 -36.27
N LEU A 253 -3.13 -63.50 -35.36
CA LEU A 253 -4.00 -63.73 -34.20
C LEU A 253 -5.48 -63.88 -34.60
N GLU A 254 -5.94 -63.13 -35.62
CA GLU A 254 -7.27 -63.33 -36.22
C GLU A 254 -7.38 -64.68 -36.91
N GLU A 255 -6.36 -65.10 -37.67
CA GLU A 255 -6.36 -66.42 -38.29
C GLU A 255 -6.39 -67.56 -37.27
N VAL A 256 -5.51 -67.48 -36.23
CA VAL A 256 -5.48 -68.43 -35.13
C VAL A 256 -6.75 -68.32 -34.27
N SER A 257 -7.26 -67.13 -34.08
CA SER A 257 -8.56 -66.90 -33.37
C SER A 257 -9.75 -67.41 -34.18
N SER A 258 -9.70 -67.33 -35.50
CA SER A 258 -10.76 -67.90 -36.37
C SER A 258 -10.74 -69.41 -36.34
N LEU A 259 -9.50 -69.99 -36.33
CA LEU A 259 -9.30 -71.43 -36.14
C LEU A 259 -9.68 -71.92 -34.75
N GLU A 260 -9.30 -71.16 -33.72
CA GLU A 260 -9.74 -71.37 -32.34
C GLU A 260 -11.26 -71.28 -32.22
N LYS A 261 -11.89 -70.25 -32.86
CA LYS A 261 -13.35 -70.10 -32.87
C LYS A 261 -14.06 -71.24 -33.54
N ARG A 262 -13.46 -71.82 -34.61
CA ARG A 262 -14.03 -73.05 -35.23
C ARG A 262 -13.87 -74.25 -34.32
N LEU A 263 -12.73 -74.42 -33.72
CA LEU A 263 -12.48 -75.46 -32.74
C LEU A 263 -13.20 -75.20 -31.41
N GLU A 264 -13.32 -73.91 -31.02
CA GLU A 264 -14.10 -73.46 -29.84
C GLU A 264 -15.59 -73.55 -30.08
N ASN A 265 -16.09 -73.33 -31.32
CA ASN A 265 -17.49 -73.59 -31.59
C ASN A 265 -17.88 -75.07 -31.47
N ASP A 266 -16.92 -75.96 -31.85
CA ASP A 266 -17.10 -77.39 -31.65
C ASP A 266 -16.87 -77.77 -30.17
N TYR A 267 -15.85 -77.19 -29.52
CA TYR A 267 -15.58 -77.33 -28.11
C TYR A 267 -16.55 -76.53 -27.23
N HIS A 268 -16.94 -75.32 -27.66
CA HIS A 268 -17.93 -74.51 -26.97
C HIS A 268 -19.37 -75.00 -27.15
N LYS A 269 -19.71 -75.70 -28.24
CA LYS A 269 -20.94 -76.49 -28.26
C LYS A 269 -20.94 -77.53 -27.17
N LEU A 270 -19.83 -78.20 -27.00
CA LEU A 270 -19.67 -79.26 -25.99
C LEU A 270 -19.33 -78.73 -24.59
N ILE A 271 -18.44 -77.71 -24.47
CA ILE A 271 -18.17 -76.99 -23.22
C ILE A 271 -19.23 -76.01 -22.83
N ASN A 272 -19.87 -75.31 -23.80
CA ASN A 272 -20.96 -74.42 -23.44
C ASN A 272 -22.15 -75.21 -22.87
N GLU A 273 -22.36 -76.41 -23.32
CA GLU A 273 -23.33 -77.27 -22.72
C GLU A 273 -22.86 -77.77 -21.35
N VAL A 274 -21.55 -78.08 -21.19
CA VAL A 274 -20.94 -78.41 -19.86
C VAL A 274 -20.67 -77.20 -19.01
N SER A 275 -20.04 -76.14 -19.62
CA SER A 275 -19.70 -74.91 -18.91
C SER A 275 -20.95 -74.01 -18.64
N ASN A 276 -21.93 -74.06 -19.50
CA ASN A 276 -23.24 -73.38 -19.22
C ASN A 276 -23.91 -74.07 -18.06
N LEU A 277 -23.81 -75.39 -17.98
CA LEU A 277 -24.32 -76.13 -16.83
C LEU A 277 -23.48 -75.91 -15.58
N GLU A 278 -22.12 -75.95 -15.71
CA GLU A 278 -21.21 -75.68 -14.62
C GLU A 278 -21.21 -74.21 -14.20
N SER A 279 -21.25 -73.26 -15.22
CA SER A 279 -21.33 -71.84 -14.95
C SER A 279 -22.68 -71.42 -14.41
N ALA A 280 -23.76 -71.98 -14.90
CA ALA A 280 -25.07 -71.77 -14.34
C ALA A 280 -25.14 -72.25 -12.88
N ILE A 281 -24.52 -73.38 -12.58
CA ILE A 281 -24.43 -73.89 -11.21
C ILE A 281 -23.49 -72.99 -10.35
N ARG A 282 -22.33 -72.61 -10.93
CA ARG A 282 -21.34 -71.74 -10.21
C ARG A 282 -21.87 -70.34 -10.09
N GLU A 283 -22.36 -69.75 -11.17
CA GLU A 283 -22.92 -68.40 -11.16
C GLU A 283 -24.07 -68.28 -10.15
N LYS A 284 -24.95 -69.26 -10.14
CA LYS A 284 -25.99 -69.34 -9.12
C LYS A 284 -25.46 -69.49 -7.70
N ASN A 285 -24.37 -70.29 -7.54
CA ASN A 285 -23.70 -70.43 -6.24
C ASN A 285 -22.91 -69.19 -5.87
N GLU A 286 -22.18 -68.55 -6.81
CA GLU A 286 -21.43 -67.29 -6.57
C GLU A 286 -22.36 -66.11 -6.36
N ASP A 287 -23.47 -66.09 -7.12
CA ASP A 287 -24.56 -65.09 -6.93
C ASP A 287 -25.17 -65.20 -5.52
N ILE A 288 -25.50 -66.43 -5.10
CA ILE A 288 -26.00 -66.69 -3.78
C ILE A 288 -24.96 -66.25 -2.72
N LEU A 289 -23.64 -66.55 -2.92
CA LEU A 289 -22.59 -66.17 -2.00
C LEU A 289 -22.30 -64.66 -1.99
N SER A 290 -22.35 -64.08 -3.21
CA SER A 290 -22.19 -62.62 -3.40
C SER A 290 -23.29 -61.84 -2.75
N ILE A 291 -24.53 -62.25 -2.99
CA ILE A 291 -25.73 -61.63 -2.40
C ILE A 291 -25.66 -61.73 -0.87
N ARG A 292 -25.27 -62.90 -0.30
CA ARG A 292 -25.11 -63.05 1.15
C ARG A 292 -24.02 -62.15 1.73
N LYS A 293 -22.83 -62.06 1.07
CA LYS A 293 -21.77 -61.15 1.53
C LYS A 293 -22.14 -59.70 1.41
N GLN A 294 -22.76 -59.32 0.31
CA GLN A 294 -23.21 -57.93 0.13
C GLN A 294 -24.24 -57.51 1.19
N ALA A 295 -25.17 -58.42 1.51
CA ALA A 295 -26.17 -58.14 2.56
C ALA A 295 -25.52 -57.88 3.93
N GLU A 296 -24.51 -58.70 4.30
CA GLU A 296 -23.77 -58.53 5.55
C GLU A 296 -22.92 -57.25 5.57
N GLU A 297 -22.28 -56.94 4.44
CA GLU A 297 -21.43 -55.77 4.34
C GLU A 297 -22.24 -54.47 4.31
N VAL A 298 -23.38 -54.45 3.62
CA VAL A 298 -24.29 -53.31 3.62
C VAL A 298 -24.81 -53.07 5.04
N LYS A 299 -25.22 -54.12 5.73
CA LYS A 299 -25.70 -54.03 7.13
C LYS A 299 -24.64 -53.44 8.08
N ARG A 300 -23.39 -53.93 7.95
CA ARG A 300 -22.25 -53.42 8.76
C ARG A 300 -21.93 -51.98 8.44
N ARG A 301 -21.95 -51.60 7.16
CA ARG A 301 -21.66 -50.23 6.72
C ARG A 301 -22.75 -49.26 7.12
N VAL A 302 -23.99 -49.62 7.01
CA VAL A 302 -25.11 -48.81 7.51
C VAL A 302 -24.92 -48.51 9.00
N ASP A 303 -24.56 -49.51 9.81
CA ASP A 303 -24.32 -49.35 11.24
C ASP A 303 -23.08 -48.49 11.55
N GLU A 304 -22.03 -48.57 10.69
CA GLU A 304 -20.85 -47.73 10.83
C GLU A 304 -21.12 -46.27 10.46
N VAL A 305 -21.86 -46.04 9.38
CA VAL A 305 -22.27 -44.70 8.96
C VAL A 305 -23.24 -44.09 9.98
N LYS A 306 -24.21 -44.89 10.47
CA LYS A 306 -25.11 -44.46 11.53
C LYS A 306 -24.35 -44.02 12.79
N ARG A 307 -23.27 -44.72 13.17
CA ARG A 307 -22.40 -44.33 14.31
C ARG A 307 -21.58 -43.07 14.07
N LYS A 308 -21.20 -42.77 12.83
CA LYS A 308 -20.46 -41.51 12.46
C LYS A 308 -21.42 -40.32 12.32
N VAL A 309 -22.56 -40.55 11.70
CA VAL A 309 -23.56 -39.51 11.46
C VAL A 309 -24.28 -39.07 12.72
N GLY A 310 -24.57 -40.02 13.64
CA GLY A 310 -25.30 -39.74 14.88
C GLY A 310 -24.67 -38.62 15.72
N PRO A 311 -23.38 -38.69 16.09
CA PRO A 311 -22.73 -37.61 16.85
C PRO A 311 -22.63 -36.29 16.09
N ALA A 312 -22.42 -36.31 14.75
CA ALA A 312 -22.35 -35.11 13.92
C ALA A 312 -23.71 -34.40 13.83
N LEU A 313 -24.77 -35.16 13.71
CA LEU A 313 -26.15 -34.65 13.75
C LEU A 313 -26.55 -34.18 15.16
N GLY A 314 -26.14 -34.91 16.20
CA GLY A 314 -26.36 -34.50 17.59
C GLY A 314 -25.70 -33.16 17.94
N ALA A 315 -24.54 -32.86 17.34
CA ALA A 315 -23.89 -31.58 17.51
C ALA A 315 -24.66 -30.38 16.91
N ILE A 316 -25.61 -30.65 16.01
CA ILE A 316 -26.53 -29.67 15.41
C ILE A 316 -27.97 -29.82 15.87
N GLY A 317 -28.20 -30.65 16.90
CA GLY A 317 -29.52 -30.81 17.53
C GLY A 317 -30.51 -31.72 16.79
N LEU A 318 -30.04 -32.57 15.89
CA LEU A 318 -30.87 -33.53 15.13
C LEU A 318 -30.66 -34.97 15.64
N ASP A 319 -31.72 -35.74 15.76
CA ASP A 319 -31.67 -37.16 16.13
C ASP A 319 -31.59 -38.04 14.86
N LEU A 320 -30.77 -39.09 14.92
CA LEU A 320 -30.56 -40.01 13.82
C LEU A 320 -31.84 -40.68 13.34
N SER A 321 -32.76 -41.00 14.26
CA SER A 321 -34.07 -41.60 13.97
C SER A 321 -34.97 -40.69 13.14
N GLN A 322 -34.83 -39.37 13.29
CA GLN A 322 -35.59 -38.40 12.51
C GLN A 322 -34.98 -38.23 11.12
N VAL A 323 -33.67 -38.38 11.01
CA VAL A 323 -32.91 -38.26 9.74
C VAL A 323 -33.20 -39.42 8.80
N GLU A 324 -33.35 -40.65 9.33
CA GLU A 324 -33.65 -41.84 8.51
C GLU A 324 -34.95 -41.74 7.71
N GLY A 325 -35.91 -40.94 8.17
CA GLY A 325 -37.18 -40.68 7.47
C GLY A 325 -37.12 -39.53 6.44
N GLN A 326 -36.17 -38.66 6.57
CA GLN A 326 -36.11 -37.36 5.84
C GLN A 326 -34.73 -37.04 5.28
N ILE A 327 -33.95 -38.06 4.88
CA ILE A 327 -32.56 -37.86 4.41
C ILE A 327 -32.49 -36.84 3.25
N GLU A 328 -33.41 -36.90 2.29
CA GLU A 328 -33.42 -36.00 1.11
C GLU A 328 -33.69 -34.54 1.49
N ASP A 329 -34.65 -34.33 2.40
CA ASP A 329 -34.96 -32.97 2.87
C ASP A 329 -33.79 -32.35 3.64
N LEU A 330 -33.09 -33.18 4.42
CA LEU A 330 -31.89 -32.74 5.14
C LEU A 330 -30.71 -32.46 4.20
N MET A 331 -30.50 -33.29 3.20
CA MET A 331 -29.49 -33.05 2.17
C MET A 331 -29.73 -31.71 1.46
N ASN A 332 -30.96 -31.44 1.06
CA ASN A 332 -31.33 -30.20 0.40
C ASN A 332 -31.06 -28.97 1.30
N ARG A 333 -31.42 -29.08 2.60
CA ARG A 333 -31.15 -28.00 3.57
C ARG A 333 -29.65 -27.73 3.74
N VAL A 334 -28.88 -28.80 3.92
CA VAL A 334 -27.40 -28.66 4.07
C VAL A 334 -26.76 -28.14 2.78
N GLU A 335 -27.29 -28.52 1.60
CA GLU A 335 -26.84 -27.98 0.33
C GLU A 335 -27.12 -26.47 0.19
N ASP A 336 -28.28 -26.04 0.63
CA ASP A 336 -28.65 -24.62 0.63
C ASP A 336 -27.82 -23.83 1.65
N ASP A 337 -27.52 -24.42 2.80
CA ASP A 337 -26.60 -23.83 3.79
C ASP A 337 -25.18 -23.70 3.19
N ILE A 338 -24.70 -24.74 2.51
CA ILE A 338 -23.38 -24.69 1.81
C ILE A 338 -23.37 -23.58 0.76
N LYS A 339 -24.40 -23.46 -0.07
CA LYS A 339 -24.50 -22.39 -1.07
C LYS A 339 -24.51 -21.01 -0.44
N THR A 340 -25.24 -20.87 0.66
CA THR A 340 -25.32 -19.61 1.40
C THR A 340 -23.96 -19.23 2.00
N LEU A 341 -23.27 -20.19 2.62
CA LEU A 341 -21.94 -19.99 3.19
C LEU A 341 -20.88 -19.74 2.11
N GLN A 342 -20.98 -20.40 0.94
CA GLN A 342 -20.09 -20.14 -0.20
C GLN A 342 -20.28 -18.74 -0.75
N SER A 343 -21.53 -18.29 -0.90
CA SER A 343 -21.79 -16.92 -1.36
C SER A 343 -21.29 -15.86 -0.37
N ALA A 344 -21.31 -16.18 0.92
CA ALA A 344 -20.71 -15.34 1.94
C ALA A 344 -19.17 -15.34 1.87
N GLU A 345 -18.56 -16.49 1.60
CA GLU A 345 -17.09 -16.60 1.40
C GLU A 345 -16.62 -15.79 0.19
N GLU A 346 -17.38 -15.83 -0.92
CA GLU A 346 -17.06 -15.03 -2.11
C GLU A 346 -17.09 -13.53 -1.84
N LYS A 347 -18.16 -13.05 -1.17
CA LYS A 347 -18.26 -11.64 -0.76
C LYS A 347 -17.09 -11.23 0.13
N TYR A 348 -16.74 -12.12 1.04
CA TYR A 348 -15.64 -11.95 1.94
C TYR A 348 -14.29 -11.78 1.22
N MET A 349 -14.06 -12.62 0.21
CA MET A 349 -12.86 -12.54 -0.61
C MET A 349 -12.78 -11.25 -1.44
N GLU A 350 -13.94 -10.73 -1.89
CA GLU A 350 -14.00 -9.45 -2.59
C GLU A 350 -13.67 -8.27 -1.66
N GLU A 351 -14.23 -8.28 -0.46
CA GLU A 351 -13.97 -7.23 0.55
C GLU A 351 -12.49 -7.23 0.98
N ARG A 352 -11.93 -8.42 1.22
CA ARG A 352 -10.52 -8.57 1.54
C ARG A 352 -9.61 -7.99 0.45
N LYS A 353 -9.90 -8.32 -0.81
CA LYS A 353 -9.12 -7.82 -1.95
C LYS A 353 -9.18 -6.30 -2.05
N SER A 354 -10.36 -5.73 -1.78
CA SER A 354 -10.53 -4.28 -1.75
C SER A 354 -9.68 -3.62 -0.64
N LEU A 355 -9.62 -4.25 0.53
CA LEU A 355 -8.81 -3.74 1.65
C LEU A 355 -7.30 -3.88 1.39
N GLU A 356 -6.87 -4.96 0.77
CA GLU A 356 -5.45 -5.16 0.37
C GLU A 356 -4.99 -4.11 -0.65
N GLU A 357 -5.86 -3.75 -1.59
CA GLU A 357 -5.56 -2.70 -2.58
C GLU A 357 -5.47 -1.31 -1.92
N LYS A 358 -6.38 -1.03 -0.99
CA LYS A 358 -6.35 0.20 -0.19
C LYS A 358 -5.09 0.30 0.68
N GLU A 359 -4.71 -0.78 1.36
CA GLU A 359 -3.49 -0.84 2.17
C GLU A 359 -2.25 -0.53 1.31
N LYS A 360 -2.16 -1.14 0.14
CA LYS A 360 -1.04 -0.93 -0.79
C LYS A 360 -0.92 0.52 -1.26
N ASN A 361 -2.06 1.13 -1.58
CA ASN A 361 -2.09 2.53 -2.03
C ASN A 361 -1.68 3.49 -0.91
N LEU A 362 -2.12 3.22 0.31
CA LEU A 362 -1.76 4.01 1.48
C LEU A 362 -0.28 3.90 1.85
N VAL A 363 0.32 2.71 1.73
CA VAL A 363 1.77 2.50 1.91
C VAL A 363 2.58 3.36 0.94
N GLY A 364 2.15 3.41 -0.33
CA GLY A 364 2.79 4.26 -1.34
C GLY A 364 2.71 5.76 -1.00
N LEU A 365 1.53 6.19 -0.54
CA LEU A 365 1.29 7.58 -0.18
C LEU A 365 2.12 8.02 1.04
N ILE A 366 2.15 7.19 2.10
CA ILE A 366 2.95 7.45 3.31
C ILE A 366 4.41 7.68 2.96
N LYS A 367 4.98 6.78 2.16
CA LYS A 367 6.39 6.83 1.75
C LYS A 367 6.76 8.11 1.00
N ASN A 368 5.86 8.59 0.15
CA ASN A 368 6.05 9.83 -0.61
C ASN A 368 6.01 11.07 0.30
N LEU A 369 5.09 11.08 1.26
CA LEU A 369 4.95 12.20 2.18
C LEU A 369 6.13 12.32 3.16
N GLU A 370 6.63 11.18 3.68
CA GLU A 370 7.82 11.14 4.53
C GLU A 370 9.05 11.74 3.82
N GLY A 371 9.24 11.37 2.55
CA GLY A 371 10.34 11.90 1.77
C GLY A 371 10.31 13.42 1.58
N ASN A 372 9.13 13.98 1.31
CA ASN A 372 8.96 15.43 1.12
C ASN A 372 9.27 16.23 2.40
N ILE A 373 8.81 15.72 3.53
CA ILE A 373 9.07 16.33 4.85
C ILE A 373 10.56 16.37 5.17
N ASP A 374 11.24 15.24 4.93
CA ASP A 374 12.67 15.13 5.24
C ASP A 374 13.53 16.10 4.41
N ALA A 375 13.13 16.41 3.19
CA ALA A 375 13.81 17.38 2.35
C ALA A 375 13.62 18.81 2.85
N LEU A 376 12.37 19.19 3.09
CA LEU A 376 12.06 20.53 3.58
C LEU A 376 12.70 20.82 4.95
N LYS A 377 12.79 19.81 5.82
CA LYS A 377 13.51 19.93 7.12
C LYS A 377 15.00 20.21 6.96
N ARG A 378 15.62 19.68 5.91
CA ARG A 378 17.04 20.00 5.63
C ARG A 378 17.23 21.42 5.13
N GLU A 379 16.32 21.87 4.25
CA GLU A 379 16.32 23.22 3.73
C GLU A 379 16.07 24.27 4.81
N LEU A 380 15.14 23.98 5.73
CA LEU A 380 14.88 24.86 6.87
C LEU A 380 16.12 25.04 7.76
N ARG A 381 16.78 23.91 8.12
CA ARG A 381 18.01 23.98 8.94
C ARG A 381 19.11 24.84 8.31
N LYS A 382 19.18 24.78 6.98
CA LYS A 382 20.16 25.58 6.24
C LYS A 382 19.84 27.07 6.32
N ALA A 383 18.58 27.43 6.06
CA ALA A 383 18.12 28.81 6.15
C ALA A 383 18.29 29.39 7.55
N GLU A 384 18.00 28.61 8.58
CA GLU A 384 18.19 29.02 9.98
C GLU A 384 19.67 29.15 10.39
N SER A 385 20.53 28.29 9.79
CA SER A 385 21.98 28.41 9.99
C SER A 385 22.53 29.68 9.38
N GLU A 386 22.13 29.95 8.15
CA GLU A 386 22.53 31.17 7.42
C GLU A 386 22.04 32.44 8.11
N TYR A 387 20.83 32.42 8.68
CA TYR A 387 20.30 33.52 9.46
C TYR A 387 21.20 33.85 10.67
N ARG A 388 21.55 32.80 11.49
CA ARG A 388 22.38 33.01 12.69
C ARG A 388 23.78 33.52 12.38
N GLU A 389 24.39 32.98 11.32
CA GLU A 389 25.72 33.38 10.89
C GLU A 389 25.74 34.86 10.44
N LYS A 390 24.70 35.28 9.71
CA LYS A 390 24.57 36.69 9.29
C LYS A 390 24.22 37.62 10.41
N GLU A 391 23.37 37.20 11.34
CA GLU A 391 23.01 37.97 12.53
C GLU A 391 24.26 38.31 13.41
N GLU A 392 25.13 37.35 13.55
CA GLU A 392 26.32 37.48 14.34
C GLU A 392 27.33 38.46 13.71
N ILE A 393 27.46 38.42 12.38
CA ILE A 393 28.29 39.35 11.61
C ILE A 393 27.72 40.79 11.65
N ILE A 394 26.43 40.94 11.59
CA ILE A 394 25.76 42.26 11.63
C ILE A 394 25.86 42.86 13.05
N LYS A 395 25.78 42.08 14.12
CA LYS A 395 25.96 42.53 15.51
C LYS A 395 27.37 43.07 15.77
N GLN A 396 28.38 42.54 15.08
CA GLN A 396 29.76 43.03 15.19
C GLN A 396 29.98 44.34 14.45
N GLY A 397 29.05 44.75 13.59
CA GLY A 397 29.03 46.08 12.98
C GLY A 397 30.11 46.35 11.94
N VAL A 398 30.97 45.39 11.70
CA VAL A 398 32.11 45.53 10.78
C VAL A 398 32.25 44.27 9.91
N CYS A 399 32.38 44.43 8.62
CA CYS A 399 32.56 43.32 7.70
C CYS A 399 33.89 42.59 7.95
N PRO A 400 33.92 41.29 8.23
CA PRO A 400 35.16 40.56 8.51
C PRO A 400 36.09 40.42 7.30
N VAL A 401 35.60 40.71 6.06
CA VAL A 401 36.38 40.58 4.84
C VAL A 401 37.06 41.89 4.41
N CYS A 402 36.37 43.02 4.59
CA CYS A 402 36.88 44.32 4.11
C CYS A 402 37.06 45.36 5.21
N GLY A 403 36.67 45.09 6.44
CA GLY A 403 36.84 46.01 7.59
C GLY A 403 35.93 47.23 7.61
N GLN A 404 35.05 47.38 6.68
CA GLN A 404 34.10 48.51 6.60
C GLN A 404 32.93 48.32 7.55
N ARG A 405 32.43 49.40 8.14
CA ARG A 405 31.22 49.38 8.97
C ARG A 405 30.02 49.01 8.11
N ILE A 406 29.27 48.01 8.53
CA ILE A 406 28.03 47.59 7.89
C ILE A 406 26.94 48.61 8.27
N PRO A 407 26.30 49.31 7.31
CA PRO A 407 25.19 50.19 7.64
C PRO A 407 24.04 49.37 8.28
N HIS A 408 23.55 49.84 9.41
CA HIS A 408 22.55 49.13 10.24
C HIS A 408 21.31 48.77 9.42
N GLU A 409 20.87 49.67 8.54
CA GLU A 409 19.72 49.46 7.67
C GLU A 409 19.89 48.33 6.63
N HIS A 410 21.14 48.09 6.20
CA HIS A 410 21.44 47.02 5.23
C HIS A 410 21.48 45.63 5.90
N GLY A 411 21.98 45.56 7.13
CA GLY A 411 21.99 44.34 7.90
C GLY A 411 20.60 43.82 8.28
N GLU A 412 19.74 44.74 8.74
CA GLU A 412 18.38 44.39 9.16
C GLU A 412 17.50 43.89 8.02
N LYS A 413 17.65 44.44 6.81
CA LYS A 413 16.87 44.00 5.64
C LYS A 413 17.23 42.58 5.23
N LEU A 414 18.53 42.23 5.23
CA LEU A 414 18.99 40.88 4.90
C LEU A 414 18.49 39.83 5.90
N LEU A 415 18.46 40.19 7.20
CA LEU A 415 17.93 39.31 8.23
C LEU A 415 16.42 39.09 8.10
N ALA A 416 15.67 40.13 7.71
CA ALA A 416 14.23 40.03 7.53
C ALA A 416 13.84 39.07 6.38
N ASP A 417 14.60 39.09 5.29
CA ASP A 417 14.35 38.21 4.13
C ASP A 417 14.66 36.75 4.46
N LEU A 418 15.79 36.48 5.11
CA LEU A 418 16.14 35.13 5.55
C LEU A 418 15.14 34.55 6.59
N ARG A 419 14.61 35.43 7.45
CA ARG A 419 13.60 35.01 8.42
C ARG A 419 12.29 34.62 7.75
N LYS A 420 11.87 35.39 6.75
CA LYS A 420 10.66 35.10 5.98
C LYS A 420 10.77 33.79 5.19
N GLU A 421 11.94 33.51 4.65
CA GLU A 421 12.20 32.25 3.94
C GLU A 421 12.09 31.04 4.87
N ALA A 422 12.70 31.13 6.07
CA ALA A 422 12.59 30.10 7.08
C ALA A 422 11.16 29.85 7.55
N GLU A 423 10.36 30.92 7.73
CA GLU A 423 8.96 30.81 8.12
C GLU A 423 8.08 30.17 7.04
N ASN A 424 8.34 30.42 5.76
CA ASN A 424 7.64 29.76 4.68
C ASN A 424 7.87 28.25 4.68
N LYS A 425 9.14 27.84 4.81
CA LYS A 425 9.52 26.42 4.85
C LYS A 425 8.91 25.69 6.05
N ARG A 426 8.75 26.37 7.19
CA ARG A 426 8.09 25.77 8.36
C ARG A 426 6.61 25.49 8.12
N ARG A 427 5.91 26.40 7.42
CA ARG A 427 4.49 26.20 7.07
C ARG A 427 4.28 25.01 6.14
N GLU A 428 5.15 24.87 5.15
CA GLU A 428 5.06 23.76 4.21
C GLU A 428 5.31 22.41 4.91
N ILE A 429 6.25 22.34 5.84
CA ILE A 429 6.49 21.13 6.63
C ILE A 429 5.25 20.76 7.44
N GLU A 430 4.68 21.74 8.17
CA GLU A 430 3.48 21.51 8.99
C GLU A 430 2.29 20.97 8.18
N GLU A 431 2.18 21.38 6.93
CA GLU A 431 1.11 20.91 6.05
C GLU A 431 1.31 19.46 5.59
N TYR A 432 2.55 19.10 5.23
CA TYR A 432 2.87 17.72 4.88
C TYR A 432 2.80 16.77 6.09
N GLU A 433 3.17 17.25 7.27
CA GLU A 433 3.05 16.46 8.51
C GLU A 433 1.58 16.13 8.85
N LYS A 434 0.66 17.08 8.64
CA LYS A 434 -0.79 16.83 8.76
C LYS A 434 -1.33 15.82 7.76
N GLN A 435 -0.81 15.83 6.53
CA GLN A 435 -1.23 14.84 5.53
C GLN A 435 -0.70 13.44 5.85
N LEU A 436 0.53 13.34 6.35
CA LEU A 436 1.13 12.09 6.74
C LEU A 436 0.39 11.43 7.91
N GLU A 437 0.01 12.24 8.90
CA GLU A 437 -0.75 11.75 10.05
C GLU A 437 -2.10 11.15 9.63
N LYS A 438 -2.80 11.81 8.72
CA LYS A 438 -4.06 11.30 8.17
C LYS A 438 -3.89 9.99 7.41
N ALA A 439 -2.84 9.90 6.58
CA ALA A 439 -2.58 8.68 5.83
C ALA A 439 -2.21 7.48 6.74
N ARG A 440 -1.51 7.73 7.84
CA ARG A 440 -1.17 6.68 8.82
C ARG A 440 -2.38 6.19 9.60
N ALA A 441 -3.28 7.11 9.96
CA ALA A 441 -4.52 6.75 10.61
C ALA A 441 -5.42 5.87 9.76
N GLU A 442 -5.53 6.20 8.49
CA GLU A 442 -6.34 5.39 7.58
C GLU A 442 -5.72 4.01 7.34
N MET A 443 -4.40 3.93 7.30
CA MET A 443 -3.69 2.65 7.22
C MET A 443 -4.02 1.73 8.41
N GLU A 444 -4.00 2.28 9.62
CA GLU A 444 -4.32 1.50 10.83
C GLU A 444 -5.79 1.07 10.87
N ARG A 445 -6.67 1.89 10.30
CA ARG A 445 -8.08 1.51 10.16
C ARG A 445 -8.25 0.34 9.20
N VAL A 446 -7.67 0.44 8.02
CA VAL A 446 -7.70 -0.63 7.01
C VAL A 446 -7.13 -1.94 7.56
N ARG A 447 -6.05 -1.87 8.36
CA ARG A 447 -5.47 -3.06 9.00
C ARG A 447 -6.38 -3.70 10.04
N ARG A 448 -7.11 -2.87 10.82
CA ARG A 448 -8.09 -3.42 11.77
C ARG A 448 -9.26 -4.07 11.06
N GLU A 449 -9.84 -3.37 10.10
CA GLU A 449 -10.93 -3.92 9.28
C GLU A 449 -10.52 -5.23 8.61
N LYS A 450 -9.25 -5.32 8.15
CA LYS A 450 -8.70 -6.55 7.56
C LYS A 450 -8.57 -7.68 8.58
N ASN A 451 -8.13 -7.39 9.82
CA ASN A 451 -7.99 -8.38 10.87
C ASN A 451 -9.35 -8.87 11.36
N GLU A 452 -10.31 -7.97 11.57
CA GLU A 452 -11.68 -8.32 11.92
C GLU A 452 -12.31 -9.21 10.85
N LEU A 453 -12.12 -8.82 9.60
CA LEU A 453 -12.54 -9.60 8.45
C LEU A 453 -11.87 -11.00 8.44
N GLU A 454 -10.61 -11.14 8.81
CA GLU A 454 -9.89 -12.41 8.81
C GLU A 454 -10.40 -13.38 9.90
N ASP A 455 -10.84 -12.83 11.03
CA ASP A 455 -11.44 -13.65 12.09
C ASP A 455 -12.85 -14.13 11.71
N GLU A 456 -13.66 -13.28 11.08
CA GLU A 456 -14.97 -13.68 10.56
C GLU A 456 -14.83 -14.74 9.45
N TRP A 457 -13.81 -14.61 8.60
CA TRP A 457 -13.53 -15.60 7.56
C TRP A 457 -13.17 -16.98 8.14
N ARG A 458 -12.37 -17.01 9.21
CA ARG A 458 -12.03 -18.29 9.86
C ARG A 458 -13.26 -18.99 10.41
N ASP A 459 -14.17 -18.22 11.03
CA ASP A 459 -15.41 -18.78 11.54
C ASP A 459 -16.31 -19.29 10.41
N LEU A 460 -16.48 -18.49 9.35
CA LEU A 460 -17.25 -18.87 8.17
C LEU A 460 -16.72 -20.14 7.52
N ARG A 461 -15.40 -20.22 7.33
CA ARG A 461 -14.73 -21.39 6.76
C ARG A 461 -14.91 -22.63 7.61
N SER A 462 -14.81 -22.48 8.92
CA SER A 462 -15.06 -23.59 9.83
C SER A 462 -16.50 -24.13 9.74
N LYS A 463 -17.47 -23.23 9.57
CA LYS A 463 -18.88 -23.61 9.36
C LYS A 463 -19.08 -24.32 8.02
N LEU A 464 -18.44 -23.80 6.96
CA LEU A 464 -18.51 -24.39 5.62
C LEU A 464 -17.89 -25.80 5.58
N GLU A 465 -16.75 -26.01 6.23
CA GLU A 465 -16.11 -27.32 6.34
C GLU A 465 -17.03 -28.30 7.07
N ARG A 466 -17.62 -27.90 8.21
CA ARG A 466 -18.57 -28.75 8.93
C ARG A 466 -19.81 -29.10 8.11
N ALA A 467 -20.38 -28.15 7.40
CA ALA A 467 -21.53 -28.40 6.53
C ALA A 467 -21.21 -29.40 5.41
N ARG A 468 -20.01 -29.30 4.82
CA ARG A 468 -19.53 -30.24 3.79
C ARG A 468 -19.33 -31.64 4.37
N ASP A 469 -18.74 -31.75 5.55
CA ASP A 469 -18.55 -33.04 6.21
C ASP A 469 -19.88 -33.74 6.49
N ILE A 470 -20.86 -32.98 6.95
CA ILE A 470 -22.22 -33.48 7.18
C ILE A 470 -22.88 -33.94 5.87
N MET A 471 -22.72 -33.15 4.78
CA MET A 471 -23.25 -33.52 3.47
C MET A 471 -22.66 -34.85 2.98
N VAL A 472 -21.34 -35.03 3.13
CA VAL A 472 -20.67 -36.27 2.74
C VAL A 472 -21.26 -37.48 3.50
N LEU A 473 -21.44 -37.30 4.81
CA LEU A 473 -22.02 -38.38 5.66
C LEU A 473 -23.47 -38.70 5.31
N LEU A 474 -24.28 -37.69 4.99
CA LEU A 474 -25.68 -37.88 4.56
C LEU A 474 -25.77 -38.60 3.20
N VAL A 475 -24.91 -38.23 2.25
CA VAL A 475 -24.83 -38.89 0.95
C VAL A 475 -24.44 -40.37 1.11
N GLU A 476 -23.47 -40.64 2.01
CA GLU A 476 -23.04 -41.99 2.30
C GLU A 476 -24.17 -42.79 2.93
N LEU A 477 -24.87 -42.24 3.92
CA LEU A 477 -26.00 -42.89 4.56
C LEU A 477 -27.15 -43.20 3.58
N LYS A 478 -27.52 -42.26 2.72
CA LYS A 478 -28.52 -42.45 1.67
C LYS A 478 -28.16 -43.61 0.75
N SER A 479 -26.90 -43.59 0.25
CA SER A 479 -26.43 -44.62 -0.65
C SER A 479 -26.49 -46.04 -0.06
N TRP A 480 -26.14 -46.20 1.22
CA TRP A 480 -26.17 -47.51 1.87
C TRP A 480 -27.57 -47.94 2.23
N LYS A 481 -28.45 -46.99 2.62
CA LYS A 481 -29.85 -47.29 2.93
C LYS A 481 -30.65 -47.77 1.70
N ASP A 482 -30.37 -47.18 0.52
CA ASP A 482 -31.00 -47.62 -0.71
C ASP A 482 -30.54 -49.06 -1.09
N ARG A 483 -29.26 -49.38 -0.85
CA ARG A 483 -28.72 -50.73 -1.04
C ARG A 483 -29.28 -51.77 -0.05
N GLU A 484 -29.56 -51.34 1.19
CA GLU A 484 -30.21 -52.23 2.20
C GLU A 484 -31.59 -52.68 1.73
N LYS A 485 -32.37 -51.82 1.04
CA LYS A 485 -33.66 -52.16 0.43
C LYS A 485 -33.53 -53.16 -0.71
N GLU A 486 -32.47 -53.03 -1.51
CA GLU A 486 -32.19 -53.96 -2.62
C GLU A 486 -31.85 -55.37 -2.10
N VAL A 487 -31.12 -55.45 -0.98
CA VAL A 487 -30.73 -56.75 -0.39
C VAL A 487 -31.90 -57.52 0.16
N ALA A 488 -32.87 -56.82 0.80
CA ALA A 488 -34.09 -57.49 1.33
C ALA A 488 -34.91 -58.17 0.22
N SER A 489 -34.89 -57.62 -1.00
CA SER A 489 -35.57 -58.24 -2.16
C SER A 489 -34.86 -59.47 -2.72
N SER A 490 -33.57 -59.62 -2.36
CA SER A 490 -32.67 -60.64 -2.90
C SER A 490 -32.77 -61.99 -2.15
N GLU A 491 -33.21 -61.99 -0.87
CA GLU A 491 -33.30 -63.23 -0.04
C GLU A 491 -34.31 -64.23 -0.57
N GLU A 492 -35.43 -63.74 -1.15
CA GLU A 492 -36.44 -64.59 -1.78
C GLU A 492 -35.95 -65.22 -3.08
N MET A 493 -35.01 -64.55 -3.74
CA MET A 493 -34.44 -65.00 -5.01
C MET A 493 -33.43 -66.14 -4.81
N ILE A 494 -32.69 -66.16 -3.71
CA ILE A 494 -31.74 -67.19 -3.35
C ILE A 494 -32.39 -68.58 -3.28
N LYS A 495 -33.54 -68.67 -2.62
CA LYS A 495 -34.21 -69.93 -2.40
C LYS A 495 -34.69 -70.63 -3.71
N LYS A 496 -35.10 -69.81 -4.69
CA LYS A 496 -35.44 -70.31 -6.01
C LYS A 496 -34.20 -70.78 -6.83
N MET A 497 -33.06 -70.18 -6.59
CA MET A 497 -31.83 -70.55 -7.27
C MET A 497 -31.26 -71.87 -6.76
N GLU A 498 -31.38 -72.19 -5.48
CA GLU A 498 -30.91 -73.47 -4.89
C GLU A 498 -31.64 -74.69 -5.48
N GLU A 499 -32.94 -74.63 -5.75
CA GLU A 499 -33.73 -75.71 -6.32
C GLU A 499 -33.37 -75.98 -7.81
N GLU A 500 -32.91 -74.94 -8.51
CA GLU A 500 -32.51 -75.08 -9.92
C GLU A 500 -31.08 -75.68 -10.08
N ILE A 501 -30.23 -75.50 -9.14
CA ILE A 501 -28.88 -76.09 -9.13
C ILE A 501 -28.90 -77.62 -9.12
N GLU A 502 -29.74 -78.23 -8.31
CA GLU A 502 -29.87 -79.69 -8.26
C GLU A 502 -30.29 -80.35 -9.63
N ARG A 503 -30.99 -79.62 -10.48
CA ARG A 503 -31.34 -80.13 -11.81
C ARG A 503 -30.20 -80.02 -12.82
N LEU A 504 -29.44 -78.98 -12.75
CA LEU A 504 -28.30 -78.74 -13.65
C LEU A 504 -27.10 -79.68 -13.39
N GLU A 505 -26.91 -80.16 -12.14
CA GLU A 505 -25.85 -81.10 -11.82
C GLU A 505 -26.03 -82.48 -12.45
N ARG A 506 -27.24 -82.92 -12.70
CA ARG A 506 -27.51 -84.18 -13.40
C ARG A 506 -27.19 -84.18 -14.89
N ASP A 507 -27.40 -83.06 -15.57
CA ASP A 507 -27.11 -82.89 -17.02
C ASP A 507 -25.60 -82.72 -17.26
N LEU A 508 -24.87 -82.18 -16.31
CA LEU A 508 -23.44 -81.93 -16.38
C LEU A 508 -22.61 -83.21 -16.55
N ASN A 509 -22.96 -84.28 -15.87
CA ASN A 509 -22.17 -85.52 -15.87
C ASN A 509 -22.22 -86.25 -17.22
N THR A 510 -23.30 -86.09 -18.03
CA THR A 510 -23.45 -86.73 -19.32
C THR A 510 -22.61 -86.11 -20.41
N ARG A 511 -22.21 -84.85 -20.29
CA ARG A 511 -21.45 -84.11 -21.34
C ARG A 511 -19.96 -84.02 -21.14
N ARG A 512 -19.47 -84.38 -19.95
CA ARG A 512 -18.00 -84.34 -19.64
C ARG A 512 -17.17 -85.30 -20.48
N ASP A 513 -17.75 -86.46 -20.88
CA ASP A 513 -16.99 -87.52 -21.63
C ASP A 513 -16.78 -87.09 -23.09
N SER A 514 -17.68 -86.31 -23.71
CA SER A 514 -17.50 -85.77 -25.07
C SER A 514 -16.49 -84.64 -25.19
N LEU A 515 -16.14 -84.04 -24.08
CA LEU A 515 -15.30 -82.84 -24.00
C LEU A 515 -13.80 -83.14 -24.13
N ARG A 516 -13.34 -84.28 -23.61
CA ARG A 516 -11.92 -84.63 -23.55
C ARG A 516 -11.22 -84.72 -24.90
N GLU A 517 -11.93 -85.14 -25.96
CA GLU A 517 -11.35 -85.23 -27.30
C GLU A 517 -11.08 -83.92 -28.00
N VAL A 518 -11.95 -82.93 -27.76
CA VAL A 518 -11.81 -81.59 -28.33
C VAL A 518 -10.82 -80.76 -27.52
N GLU A 519 -10.65 -81.08 -26.24
CA GLU A 519 -9.76 -80.39 -25.31
C GLU A 519 -8.28 -80.43 -25.73
N ASN A 520 -7.79 -81.58 -26.25
CA ASN A 520 -6.42 -81.73 -26.67
C ASN A 520 -6.09 -80.88 -27.94
N LYS A 521 -7.03 -80.78 -28.90
CA LYS A 521 -6.86 -79.94 -30.09
C LYS A 521 -6.91 -78.46 -29.79
N LEU A 522 -7.68 -78.11 -28.82
CA LEU A 522 -7.80 -76.71 -28.38
C LEU A 522 -6.56 -76.25 -27.63
N ARG A 523 -5.87 -77.18 -26.93
CA ARG A 523 -4.67 -76.91 -26.20
C ARG A 523 -3.50 -76.43 -27.06
N GLU A 524 -3.27 -77.09 -28.21
CA GLU A 524 -2.20 -76.70 -29.16
C GLU A 524 -2.47 -75.32 -29.79
N VAL A 525 -3.72 -75.04 -30.11
CA VAL A 525 -4.11 -73.74 -30.70
C VAL A 525 -4.05 -72.63 -29.66
N ARG A 526 -4.38 -72.93 -28.42
CA ARG A 526 -4.28 -71.95 -27.32
C ARG A 526 -2.84 -71.64 -26.93
N GLU A 527 -1.93 -72.60 -26.93
CA GLU A 527 -0.52 -72.34 -26.75
C GLU A 527 -0.01 -71.35 -27.80
N LYS A 528 -0.33 -71.60 -29.08
CA LYS A 528 0.04 -70.73 -30.20
C LYS A 528 -0.56 -69.34 -30.07
N LYS A 529 -1.83 -69.24 -29.61
CA LYS A 529 -2.52 -67.98 -29.36
C LYS A 529 -1.93 -67.25 -28.14
N GLY A 530 -1.49 -68.01 -27.13
CA GLY A 530 -0.80 -67.46 -25.94
C GLY A 530 0.48 -66.74 -26.35
N ASP A 531 1.30 -67.40 -27.17
CA ASP A 531 2.55 -66.84 -27.68
C ASP A 531 2.34 -65.57 -28.51
N LEU A 532 1.31 -65.60 -29.39
CA LEU A 532 0.98 -64.45 -30.20
C LEU A 532 0.41 -63.29 -29.35
N ARG A 533 -0.40 -63.59 -28.33
CA ARG A 533 -0.89 -62.56 -27.39
C ARG A 533 0.23 -61.96 -26.53
N GLN A 534 1.17 -62.77 -26.09
CA GLN A 534 2.33 -62.29 -25.38
C GLN A 534 3.18 -61.38 -26.28
N LYS A 535 3.34 -61.78 -27.56
CA LYS A 535 4.04 -60.96 -28.55
C LYS A 535 3.28 -59.65 -28.81
N LEU A 536 1.93 -59.73 -28.96
CA LEU A 536 1.09 -58.55 -29.08
C LEU A 536 1.20 -57.60 -27.90
N GLY A 537 1.06 -58.10 -26.66
CA GLY A 537 1.17 -57.31 -25.45
C GLY A 537 2.53 -56.62 -25.28
N ASN A 538 3.61 -57.33 -25.67
CA ASN A 538 4.94 -56.74 -25.65
C ASN A 538 5.09 -55.61 -26.67
N LEU A 539 4.56 -55.81 -27.91
CA LEU A 539 4.56 -54.81 -28.98
C LEU A 539 3.66 -53.62 -28.63
N GLU A 540 2.47 -53.85 -28.05
CA GLU A 540 1.57 -52.81 -27.56
C GLU A 540 2.22 -51.99 -26.42
N GLY A 541 2.90 -52.67 -25.49
CA GLY A 541 3.66 -52.03 -24.43
C GLY A 541 4.81 -51.17 -24.96
N GLU A 542 5.55 -51.69 -25.95
CA GLU A 542 6.62 -50.95 -26.62
C GLU A 542 6.05 -49.76 -27.40
N LEU A 543 4.98 -49.98 -28.16
CA LEU A 543 4.29 -48.90 -28.88
C LEU A 543 3.76 -47.79 -27.96
N LYS A 544 3.16 -48.18 -26.85
CA LYS A 544 2.67 -47.23 -25.84
C LYS A 544 3.79 -46.39 -25.29
N ASN A 545 4.89 -47.03 -24.90
CA ASN A 545 6.07 -46.33 -24.37
C ASN A 545 6.64 -45.34 -25.40
N LEU A 546 6.75 -45.77 -26.67
CA LEU A 546 7.23 -44.90 -27.74
C LEU A 546 6.24 -43.74 -28.05
N LYS A 547 4.93 -43.99 -28.03
CA LYS A 547 3.94 -42.95 -28.16
C LYS A 547 3.92 -42.00 -27.01
N ASP A 548 4.09 -42.50 -25.78
CA ASP A 548 4.22 -41.65 -24.58
C ASP A 548 5.46 -40.77 -24.67
N ASP A 549 6.59 -41.34 -25.19
CA ASP A 549 7.80 -40.55 -25.38
C ASP A 549 7.65 -39.52 -26.49
N LEU A 550 7.02 -39.85 -27.60
CA LEU A 550 6.66 -38.88 -28.65
C LEU A 550 5.73 -37.79 -28.11
N GLN A 551 4.74 -38.16 -27.30
CA GLN A 551 3.85 -37.19 -26.67
C GLN A 551 4.59 -36.27 -25.70
N LYS A 552 5.57 -36.79 -24.96
CA LYS A 552 6.48 -35.98 -24.11
C LYS A 552 7.26 -35.00 -24.97
N ILE A 553 7.84 -35.48 -26.10
CA ILE A 553 8.57 -34.64 -27.05
C ILE A 553 7.67 -33.53 -27.59
N ASP A 554 6.47 -33.87 -28.04
CA ASP A 554 5.49 -32.87 -28.55
C ASP A 554 5.10 -31.84 -27.48
N ASN A 555 4.93 -32.29 -26.23
CA ASN A 555 4.64 -31.40 -25.11
C ASN A 555 5.85 -30.50 -24.81
N TRP A 556 7.07 -31.02 -24.87
CA TRP A 556 8.29 -30.24 -24.71
C TRP A 556 8.47 -29.24 -25.84
N GLU A 557 8.18 -29.61 -27.10
CA GLU A 557 8.22 -28.69 -28.23
C GLU A 557 7.18 -27.56 -28.09
N LYS A 558 5.97 -27.88 -27.66
CA LYS A 558 4.93 -26.87 -27.37
C LYS A 558 5.38 -25.94 -26.23
N ARG A 559 5.89 -26.55 -25.17
CA ARG A 559 6.38 -25.81 -24.01
C ARG A 559 7.58 -24.93 -24.37
N LEU A 560 8.48 -25.44 -25.19
CA LEU A 560 9.63 -24.69 -25.70
C LEU A 560 9.18 -23.48 -26.55
N LYS A 561 8.18 -23.67 -27.40
CA LYS A 561 7.61 -22.59 -28.20
C LYS A 561 6.94 -21.53 -27.31
N GLU A 562 6.24 -21.94 -26.26
CA GLU A 562 5.66 -21.04 -25.27
C GLU A 562 6.73 -20.28 -24.48
N LEU A 563 7.76 -21.00 -24.01
CA LEU A 563 8.87 -20.41 -23.28
C LEU A 563 9.64 -19.40 -24.13
N ARG A 564 9.92 -19.72 -25.40
CA ARG A 564 10.55 -18.76 -26.33
C ARG A 564 9.72 -17.50 -26.50
N ARG A 565 8.38 -17.63 -26.64
CA ARG A 565 7.49 -16.48 -26.67
C ARG A 565 7.49 -15.70 -25.37
N ASN A 566 7.50 -16.39 -24.23
CA ASN A 566 7.55 -15.76 -22.92
C ASN A 566 8.87 -15.03 -22.70
N VAL A 567 10.01 -15.64 -23.05
CA VAL A 567 11.33 -14.98 -23.01
C VAL A 567 11.34 -13.75 -23.89
N SER A 568 10.81 -13.84 -25.12
CA SER A 568 10.70 -12.67 -26.00
C SER A 568 9.86 -11.56 -25.36
N ARG A 569 8.68 -11.87 -24.78
CA ARG A 569 7.83 -10.90 -24.11
C ARG A 569 8.50 -10.29 -22.89
N LEU A 570 9.21 -11.12 -22.09
CA LEU A 570 9.95 -10.65 -20.93
C LEU A 570 11.10 -9.73 -21.33
N ASN A 571 11.82 -10.06 -22.41
CA ASN A 571 12.87 -9.20 -22.95
C ASN A 571 12.31 -7.86 -23.46
N THR A 572 11.19 -7.87 -24.20
CA THR A 572 10.51 -6.63 -24.58
C THR A 572 10.06 -5.83 -23.37
N GLY A 573 9.50 -6.50 -22.34
CA GLY A 573 9.13 -5.83 -21.10
C GLY A 573 10.33 -5.22 -20.38
N ARG A 574 11.46 -5.94 -20.33
CA ARG A 574 12.73 -5.42 -19.79
C ARG A 574 13.23 -4.20 -20.58
N GLU A 575 13.25 -4.28 -21.90
CA GLU A 575 13.68 -3.15 -22.75
C GLU A 575 12.80 -1.90 -22.56
N ILE A 576 11.49 -2.11 -22.40
CA ILE A 576 10.57 -1.00 -22.08
C ILE A 576 10.91 -0.42 -20.70
N ALA A 577 11.14 -1.26 -19.69
CA ALA A 577 11.50 -0.81 -18.36
C ALA A 577 12.86 -0.07 -18.35
N GLU A 578 13.86 -0.55 -19.07
CA GLU A 578 15.17 0.10 -19.24
C GLU A 578 15.01 1.48 -19.91
N LYS A 579 14.18 1.57 -20.96
CA LYS A 579 13.86 2.85 -21.61
C LYS A 579 13.11 3.79 -20.66
N MET A 580 12.16 3.26 -19.89
CA MET A 580 11.44 4.06 -18.88
C MET A 580 12.41 4.57 -17.81
N GLU A 581 13.36 3.74 -17.34
CA GLU A 581 14.38 4.15 -16.39
C GLU A 581 15.22 5.30 -16.95
N SER A 582 15.71 5.17 -18.18
CA SER A 582 16.51 6.21 -18.82
C SER A 582 15.74 7.53 -19.00
N ILE A 583 14.46 7.45 -19.42
CA ILE A 583 13.60 8.63 -19.58
C ILE A 583 13.35 9.30 -18.22
N VAL A 584 13.06 8.51 -17.18
CA VAL A 584 12.84 9.05 -15.85
C VAL A 584 14.11 9.69 -15.29
N ASP A 585 15.27 9.10 -15.54
CA ASP A 585 16.57 9.67 -15.17
C ASP A 585 16.83 11.00 -15.88
N GLU A 586 16.50 11.10 -17.15
CA GLU A 586 16.63 12.33 -17.93
C GLU A 586 15.69 13.42 -17.43
N ILE A 587 14.41 13.07 -17.25
CA ILE A 587 13.40 13.98 -16.68
C ILE A 587 13.80 14.43 -15.28
N SER A 588 14.23 13.49 -14.43
CA SER A 588 14.66 13.78 -13.05
C SER A 588 15.82 14.75 -13.01
N ARG A 589 16.84 14.52 -13.86
CA ARG A 589 18.01 15.42 -13.98
C ARG A 589 17.60 16.78 -14.51
N SER A 590 16.80 16.83 -15.56
CA SER A 590 16.33 18.08 -16.14
C SER A 590 15.51 18.90 -15.13
N LEU A 591 14.54 18.25 -14.48
CA LEU A 591 13.71 18.89 -13.44
C LEU A 591 14.54 19.34 -12.24
N ALA A 592 15.48 18.52 -11.79
CA ALA A 592 16.38 18.90 -10.69
C ALA A 592 17.21 20.14 -11.07
N GLN A 593 17.76 20.18 -12.29
CA GLN A 593 18.52 21.34 -12.78
C GLN A 593 17.63 22.57 -12.92
N GLU A 594 16.45 22.46 -13.52
CA GLU A 594 15.53 23.58 -13.65
C GLU A 594 15.06 24.09 -12.27
N SER A 595 14.69 23.16 -11.39
CA SER A 595 14.30 23.49 -10.03
C SER A 595 15.42 24.16 -9.24
N PHE A 596 16.62 23.63 -9.36
CA PHE A 596 17.81 24.23 -8.75
C PHE A 596 18.06 25.63 -9.32
N ARG A 597 18.07 25.81 -10.65
CA ARG A 597 18.24 27.11 -11.30
C ARG A 597 17.19 28.10 -10.84
N PHE A 598 15.92 27.66 -10.77
CA PHE A 598 14.85 28.52 -10.29
C PHE A 598 15.10 28.97 -8.84
N VAL A 599 15.39 28.01 -7.94
CA VAL A 599 15.67 28.34 -6.52
C VAL A 599 16.90 29.23 -6.40
N SER A 600 17.99 28.87 -7.06
CA SER A 600 19.24 29.64 -7.01
C SER A 600 19.09 31.07 -7.53
N ASN A 601 18.42 31.24 -8.67
CA ASN A 601 18.16 32.56 -9.22
C ASN A 601 17.25 33.39 -8.32
N ARG A 602 16.16 32.79 -7.84
CA ARG A 602 15.24 33.46 -6.92
C ARG A 602 15.90 33.77 -5.58
N PHE A 603 16.73 32.87 -5.08
CA PHE A 603 17.49 33.11 -3.86
C PHE A 603 18.42 34.31 -3.99
N THR A 604 19.20 34.35 -5.05
CA THR A 604 20.11 35.50 -5.35
C THR A 604 19.32 36.78 -5.55
N GLU A 605 18.23 36.75 -6.33
CA GLU A 605 17.36 37.91 -6.57
C GLU A 605 16.74 38.45 -5.26
N ILE A 606 16.12 37.55 -4.48
CA ILE A 606 15.49 37.94 -3.22
C ILE A 606 16.54 38.47 -2.25
N PHE A 607 17.69 37.82 -2.15
CA PHE A 607 18.78 38.29 -1.29
C PHE A 607 19.27 39.67 -1.70
N SER A 608 19.51 39.91 -2.98
CA SER A 608 19.95 41.23 -3.49
C SER A 608 18.93 42.35 -3.22
N ARG A 609 17.66 42.00 -3.26
CA ARG A 609 16.56 42.96 -2.95
C ARG A 609 16.47 43.24 -1.45
N LEU A 610 16.73 42.25 -0.63
CA LEU A 610 16.71 42.38 0.83
C LEU A 610 18.02 42.95 1.37
N SER A 611 19.17 42.60 0.79
CA SER A 611 20.46 43.15 1.21
C SER A 611 20.57 44.63 0.84
N PRO A 612 20.88 45.49 1.79
CA PRO A 612 21.14 46.91 1.49
C PRO A 612 22.50 47.11 0.89
N ASP A 613 23.42 46.18 1.09
CA ASP A 613 24.78 46.25 0.58
C ASP A 613 24.87 45.60 -0.81
N ASN A 614 24.92 46.43 -1.82
CA ASN A 614 25.06 45.98 -3.22
C ASN A 614 26.44 45.32 -3.51
N THR A 615 27.39 45.44 -2.57
CA THR A 615 28.69 44.78 -2.70
C THR A 615 28.66 43.34 -2.24
N LEU A 616 27.68 43.00 -1.39
CA LEU A 616 27.48 41.63 -0.90
C LEU A 616 26.55 40.84 -1.83
N SER A 617 27.05 39.77 -2.37
CA SER A 617 26.29 38.84 -3.18
C SER A 617 26.25 37.47 -2.54
N ILE A 618 25.22 36.69 -2.86
CA ILE A 618 25.04 35.34 -2.39
C ILE A 618 24.80 34.40 -3.58
N GLN A 619 25.30 33.21 -3.45
CA GLN A 619 25.09 32.18 -4.46
C GLN A 619 24.84 30.85 -3.81
N LEU A 620 23.84 30.13 -4.32
CA LEU A 620 23.66 28.72 -4.05
C LEU A 620 24.45 27.93 -5.09
N THR A 621 25.39 27.11 -4.64
CA THR A 621 26.19 26.26 -5.55
C THR A 621 25.38 25.03 -6.00
N ASN A 622 25.84 24.34 -7.01
CA ASN A 622 25.23 23.09 -7.48
C ASN A 622 25.18 22.00 -6.40
N ASP A 623 26.09 22.05 -5.45
CA ASP A 623 26.10 21.15 -4.28
C ASP A 623 25.21 21.65 -3.14
N TYR A 624 24.40 22.67 -3.40
CA TYR A 624 23.55 23.34 -2.42
C TYR A 624 24.31 23.99 -1.28
N ASP A 625 25.59 24.30 -1.48
CA ASP A 625 26.32 25.15 -0.55
C ASP A 625 26.02 26.63 -0.80
N ILE A 626 26.13 27.45 0.24
CA ILE A 626 25.82 28.86 0.18
C ILE A 626 27.09 29.66 0.33
N ILE A 627 27.42 30.39 -0.71
CA ILE A 627 28.60 31.21 -0.76
C ILE A 627 28.19 32.68 -0.71
N PHE A 628 28.73 33.38 0.27
CA PHE A 628 28.66 34.82 0.34
C PHE A 628 29.91 35.41 -0.26
N THR A 629 29.75 36.39 -1.12
CA THR A 629 30.85 37.01 -1.81
C THR A 629 30.77 38.53 -1.68
N TYR A 630 31.85 39.14 -1.27
CA TYR A 630 32.01 40.59 -1.28
C TYR A 630 32.62 41.00 -2.60
N ASN A 631 31.99 41.94 -3.29
CA ASN A 631 32.51 42.58 -4.49
C ASN A 631 33.16 43.89 -4.07
N THR A 632 34.49 43.96 -4.11
CA THR A 632 35.27 45.15 -3.79
C THR A 632 35.96 45.66 -5.06
N GLU A 633 36.44 46.90 -5.05
CA GLU A 633 37.23 47.45 -6.14
C GLU A 633 38.50 46.62 -6.48
N ARG A 634 38.98 45.82 -5.50
CA ARG A 634 40.16 44.92 -5.62
C ARG A 634 39.81 43.50 -6.07
N GLY A 635 38.50 43.21 -6.29
CA GLY A 635 38.05 41.90 -6.72
C GLY A 635 36.96 41.29 -5.82
N ARG A 636 36.63 40.02 -6.09
CA ARG A 636 35.64 39.26 -5.34
C ARG A 636 36.31 38.44 -4.23
N GLY A 637 35.83 38.58 -3.00
CA GLY A 637 36.29 37.79 -1.85
C GLY A 637 35.13 37.03 -1.22
N GLN A 638 35.38 35.78 -0.85
CA GLN A 638 34.39 34.97 -0.12
C GLN A 638 34.29 35.40 1.35
N VAL A 639 33.08 35.55 1.86
CA VAL A 639 32.82 35.82 3.26
C VAL A 639 32.74 34.49 4.00
N LEU A 640 33.76 34.15 4.80
CA LEU A 640 33.82 32.89 5.52
C LEU A 640 32.89 32.89 6.74
N LEU A 641 32.69 34.04 7.38
CA LEU A 641 31.85 34.22 8.54
C LEU A 641 30.86 35.37 8.32
N PRO A 642 29.74 35.11 7.65
CA PRO A 642 28.71 36.14 7.47
C PRO A 642 28.10 36.53 8.83
N SER A 643 27.77 37.84 8.96
CA SER A 643 27.14 38.35 10.17
C SER A 643 25.77 37.69 10.44
N GLY A 644 25.32 37.74 11.72
CA GLY A 644 24.00 37.15 12.05
C GLY A 644 22.86 37.76 11.22
N GLY A 645 22.89 39.08 10.94
CA GLY A 645 21.95 39.73 10.09
C GLY A 645 22.01 39.23 8.62
N GLN A 646 23.22 39.08 8.07
CA GLN A 646 23.42 38.53 6.72
C GLN A 646 22.91 37.08 6.64
N GLN A 647 23.14 36.27 7.68
CA GLN A 647 22.61 34.93 7.77
C GLN A 647 21.07 34.93 7.84
N SER A 648 20.46 35.83 8.61
CA SER A 648 19.01 35.95 8.72
C SER A 648 18.37 36.32 7.37
N VAL A 649 18.95 37.31 6.66
CA VAL A 649 18.50 37.71 5.34
C VAL A 649 18.67 36.58 4.32
N ALA A 650 19.81 35.88 4.33
CA ALA A 650 20.05 34.75 3.45
C ALA A 650 19.07 33.61 3.72
N SER A 651 18.82 33.28 4.97
CA SER A 651 17.87 32.25 5.32
C SER A 651 16.44 32.59 4.90
N LEU A 652 16.01 33.82 5.12
CA LEU A 652 14.71 34.30 4.67
C LEU A 652 14.63 34.27 3.15
N ALA A 653 15.66 34.75 2.44
CA ALA A 653 15.72 34.74 0.99
C ALA A 653 15.63 33.32 0.42
N LEU A 654 16.36 32.35 1.01
CA LEU A 654 16.31 30.95 0.56
C LEU A 654 14.92 30.34 0.79
N ARG A 655 14.31 30.57 1.93
CA ARG A 655 12.95 30.08 2.22
C ARG A 655 11.91 30.64 1.26
N LEU A 656 11.97 31.92 1.00
CA LEU A 656 11.10 32.58 0.02
C LEU A 656 11.32 32.02 -1.38
N ALA A 657 12.59 31.84 -1.79
CA ALA A 657 12.94 31.26 -3.09
C ALA A 657 12.38 29.83 -3.24
N VAL A 658 12.56 29.00 -2.23
CA VAL A 658 12.03 27.62 -2.26
C VAL A 658 10.52 27.61 -2.19
N ASN A 659 9.88 28.49 -1.38
CA ASN A 659 8.42 28.62 -1.37
C ASN A 659 7.88 29.07 -2.75
N GLN A 660 8.53 30.02 -3.41
CA GLN A 660 8.16 30.42 -4.77
C GLN A 660 8.34 29.27 -5.77
N ALA A 661 9.45 28.52 -5.67
CA ALA A 661 9.68 27.35 -6.49
C ALA A 661 8.60 26.28 -6.30
N LEU A 662 8.25 26.01 -5.04
CA LEU A 662 7.16 25.10 -4.69
C LEU A 662 5.84 25.50 -5.33
N ARG A 663 5.50 26.76 -5.24
CA ARG A 663 4.25 27.31 -5.83
C ARG A 663 4.26 27.28 -7.35
N ALA A 664 5.41 27.52 -7.97
CA ALA A 664 5.57 27.54 -9.41
C ALA A 664 5.63 26.13 -10.01
N LEU A 665 6.39 25.22 -9.38
CA LEU A 665 6.70 23.91 -9.92
C LEU A 665 5.79 22.79 -9.43
N SER A 666 5.11 22.99 -8.30
CA SER A 666 4.20 21.98 -7.73
C SER A 666 2.75 22.46 -7.67
N PRO A 667 1.85 21.97 -8.53
CA PRO A 667 0.44 22.36 -8.54
C PRO A 667 -0.25 22.15 -7.18
N ARG A 668 0.23 21.19 -6.40
CA ARG A 668 -0.30 20.86 -5.06
C ARG A 668 -0.03 21.98 -4.05
N PHE A 669 1.03 22.74 -4.22
CA PHE A 669 1.45 23.79 -3.29
C PHE A 669 1.23 25.22 -3.81
N LYS A 670 0.55 25.36 -4.95
CA LYS A 670 0.24 26.67 -5.53
C LYS A 670 -0.36 27.66 -4.53
N ASP A 671 -1.14 27.13 -3.58
CA ASP A 671 -1.82 27.93 -2.55
C ASP A 671 -1.19 27.73 -1.15
N SER A 672 0.10 27.43 -1.03
CA SER A 672 0.72 27.18 0.27
C SER A 672 0.78 28.44 1.13
N THR A 673 0.46 28.28 2.43
CA THR A 673 0.61 29.33 3.43
C THR A 673 2.08 29.47 3.80
N LEU A 674 2.50 30.70 4.05
CA LEU A 674 3.80 31.04 4.62
C LEU A 674 3.57 31.58 6.03
N LEU A 675 4.21 30.95 7.03
CA LEU A 675 4.14 31.37 8.45
C LEU A 675 5.49 31.98 8.88
N LEU A 676 5.49 33.22 9.24
CA LEU A 676 6.66 33.98 9.68
C LEU A 676 6.51 34.43 11.13
N ASP A 677 7.36 33.94 12.02
CA ASP A 677 7.35 34.32 13.43
C ASP A 677 8.50 35.31 13.71
N GLU A 678 8.14 36.55 13.89
CA GLU A 678 9.05 37.67 14.14
C GLU A 678 10.18 37.75 13.10
N PRO A 679 9.86 37.84 11.80
CA PRO A 679 10.86 37.83 10.73
C PRO A 679 11.80 39.03 10.77
N THR A 680 11.51 40.02 11.59
CA THR A 680 12.26 41.28 11.72
C THR A 680 13.32 41.24 12.80
N ILE A 681 13.38 40.19 13.63
CA ILE A 681 14.40 40.10 14.69
C ILE A 681 15.80 40.16 14.11
N GLY A 682 16.55 41.16 14.54
CA GLY A 682 17.93 41.38 14.11
C GLY A 682 18.06 42.05 12.73
N LEU A 683 16.96 42.56 12.17
CA LEU A 683 16.96 43.34 10.93
C LEU A 683 16.96 44.86 11.25
N SER A 684 17.60 45.64 10.39
CA SER A 684 17.48 47.10 10.44
C SER A 684 16.12 47.53 9.87
N ARG A 685 15.68 48.75 10.20
CA ARG A 685 14.44 49.34 9.64
C ARG A 685 14.41 49.31 8.12
N GLU A 686 15.51 49.63 7.47
CA GLU A 686 15.61 49.57 6.01
C GLU A 686 15.32 48.18 5.47
N LEU A 687 15.87 47.13 6.12
CA LEU A 687 15.62 45.74 5.77
C LEU A 687 14.17 45.32 5.97
N VAL A 688 13.56 45.81 7.05
CA VAL A 688 12.12 45.61 7.31
C VAL A 688 11.26 46.25 6.22
N GLY A 689 11.57 47.47 5.80
CA GLY A 689 10.87 48.10 4.70
C GLY A 689 11.00 47.38 3.37
N ARG A 690 12.20 46.86 3.08
CA ARG A 690 12.43 46.01 1.89
C ARG A 690 11.69 44.67 1.98
N LEU A 691 11.67 44.06 3.16
CA LEU A 691 10.89 42.84 3.43
C LEU A 691 9.41 43.10 3.21
N LYS A 692 8.86 44.21 3.75
CA LYS A 692 7.47 44.64 3.53
C LYS A 692 7.15 44.71 2.03
N SER A 693 7.97 45.42 1.27
CA SER A 693 7.80 45.59 -0.17
C SER A 693 7.83 44.22 -0.91
N LEU A 694 8.73 43.34 -0.53
CA LEU A 694 8.83 42.01 -1.10
C LEU A 694 7.59 41.15 -0.76
N LEU A 695 7.11 41.17 0.47
CA LEU A 695 5.91 40.41 0.89
C LEU A 695 4.67 40.93 0.15
N SER A 696 4.53 42.26 0.03
CA SER A 696 3.43 42.88 -0.70
C SER A 696 3.43 42.45 -2.17
N GLU A 697 4.58 42.48 -2.82
CA GLU A 697 4.71 42.02 -4.21
C GLU A 697 4.38 40.53 -4.36
N LEU A 698 4.79 39.67 -3.42
CA LEU A 698 4.44 38.26 -3.41
C LEU A 698 2.92 38.07 -3.28
N ASN A 699 2.27 38.88 -2.48
CA ASN A 699 0.83 38.87 -2.36
C ASN A 699 0.15 39.34 -3.68
N GLU A 700 0.55 40.47 -4.21
CA GLU A 700 -0.03 41.03 -5.43
C GLU A 700 0.13 40.15 -6.66
N LYS A 701 1.38 39.70 -6.93
CA LYS A 701 1.73 38.92 -8.14
C LYS A 701 1.36 37.45 -8.04
N GLN A 702 1.43 36.86 -6.85
CA GLN A 702 1.29 35.41 -6.67
C GLN A 702 0.09 35.01 -5.82
N ARG A 703 -0.72 35.98 -5.32
CA ARG A 703 -1.81 35.74 -4.37
C ARG A 703 -1.35 34.88 -3.20
N ALA A 704 -0.19 35.22 -2.65
CA ALA A 704 0.41 34.45 -1.59
C ALA A 704 -0.41 34.57 -0.30
N HIS A 705 -0.66 33.45 0.35
CA HIS A 705 -1.26 33.45 1.69
C HIS A 705 -0.12 33.51 2.73
N ILE A 706 0.07 34.66 3.34
CA ILE A 706 1.19 34.94 4.25
C ILE A 706 0.63 35.32 5.62
N ILE A 707 1.11 34.67 6.66
CA ILE A 707 0.78 34.99 8.06
C ILE A 707 2.07 35.40 8.73
N VAL A 708 2.12 36.61 9.22
CA VAL A 708 3.27 37.22 9.90
C VAL A 708 2.90 37.52 11.33
N VAL A 709 3.67 36.98 12.26
CA VAL A 709 3.66 37.45 13.66
C VAL A 709 4.77 38.45 13.82
N THR A 710 4.44 39.65 14.20
CA THR A 710 5.42 40.70 14.42
C THR A 710 4.93 41.76 15.41
N HIS A 711 5.89 42.46 16.00
CA HIS A 711 5.67 43.70 16.75
C HIS A 711 6.25 44.92 16.03
N ASP A 712 6.81 44.73 14.84
CA ASP A 712 7.41 45.78 14.05
C ASP A 712 6.35 46.58 13.32
N GLU A 713 6.30 47.91 13.56
CA GLU A 713 5.30 48.82 13.02
C GLU A 713 5.28 48.86 11.48
N GLU A 714 6.44 48.78 10.84
CA GLU A 714 6.52 48.77 9.37
C GLU A 714 5.89 47.54 8.75
N LEU A 715 6.06 46.36 9.38
CA LEU A 715 5.43 45.12 8.90
C LEU A 715 3.96 45.05 9.25
N LEU A 716 3.50 45.72 10.31
CA LEU A 716 2.08 45.80 10.64
C LEU A 716 1.28 46.41 9.47
N ASP A 717 1.86 47.37 8.77
CA ASP A 717 1.25 48.03 7.61
C ASP A 717 1.32 47.20 6.31
N ALA A 718 2.01 46.08 6.30
CA ALA A 718 2.06 45.18 5.15
C ALA A 718 0.79 44.30 5.03
N GLY A 719 0.06 44.12 6.12
CA GLY A 719 -1.11 43.23 6.17
C GLY A 719 -2.36 43.86 5.63
N SER A 720 -3.08 43.18 4.73
CA SER A 720 -4.46 43.50 4.37
C SER A 720 -5.41 43.21 5.52
N THR A 721 -5.07 42.28 6.39
CA THR A 721 -5.81 41.98 7.62
C THR A 721 -4.86 41.91 8.80
N ARG A 722 -5.28 42.57 9.89
CA ARG A 722 -4.57 42.53 11.17
C ARG A 722 -5.38 41.74 12.19
N ILE A 723 -4.73 40.79 12.85
CA ILE A 723 -5.28 40.03 13.98
C ILE A 723 -4.64 40.61 15.25
N ARG A 724 -5.43 41.30 16.04
CA ARG A 724 -4.95 41.82 17.34
C ARG A 724 -5.22 40.82 18.45
N LEU A 725 -4.19 40.52 19.19
CA LEU A 725 -4.26 39.73 20.39
C LEU A 725 -4.05 40.63 21.62
N ALA A 726 -5.02 40.64 22.50
CA ALA A 726 -4.92 41.33 23.76
C ALA A 726 -5.09 40.35 24.93
N LEU A 727 -4.32 40.54 25.98
CA LEU A 727 -4.46 39.77 27.20
C LEU A 727 -5.47 40.51 28.11
N ARG A 728 -6.67 39.92 28.30
CA ARG A 728 -7.69 40.45 29.21
C ARG A 728 -7.99 39.40 30.26
N GLU A 729 -7.96 39.77 31.52
CA GLU A 729 -8.24 38.88 32.66
C GLU A 729 -7.46 37.57 32.61
N GLY A 730 -6.19 37.61 32.17
CA GLY A 730 -5.33 36.47 32.04
C GLY A 730 -5.65 35.52 30.90
N ALA A 731 -6.51 35.90 29.98
CA ALA A 731 -6.83 35.15 28.78
C ALA A 731 -6.66 36.01 27.51
N THR A 732 -6.22 35.37 26.42
CA THR A 732 -6.07 36.04 25.12
C THR A 732 -7.44 36.26 24.47
N THR A 733 -7.70 37.49 24.04
CA THR A 733 -8.82 37.89 23.19
C THR A 733 -8.30 38.16 21.77
N VAL A 734 -9.13 37.85 20.77
CA VAL A 734 -8.80 38.00 19.36
C VAL A 734 -9.74 39.03 18.74
N SER A 735 -9.21 39.99 18.04
CA SER A 735 -9.97 40.95 17.23
C SER A 735 -9.36 41.13 15.85
N TYR A 736 -10.13 41.53 14.88
CA TYR A 736 -9.71 41.66 13.49
C TYR A 736 -9.85 43.11 13.03
N GLU A 737 -8.89 43.57 12.24
CA GLU A 737 -8.90 44.89 11.60
C GLU A 737 -8.50 44.72 10.13
N GLY A 738 -9.13 45.51 9.22
CA GLY A 738 -8.87 45.47 7.78
C GLY A 738 -9.95 44.74 7.00
N GLU A 739 -9.61 44.26 5.80
CA GLU A 739 -10.55 43.54 4.95
C GLU A 739 -10.81 42.13 5.49
N VAL A 740 -12.05 41.91 5.92
CA VAL A 740 -12.48 40.61 6.49
C VAL A 740 -13.74 40.17 5.74
N ASP A 741 -13.67 39.00 5.13
CA ASP A 741 -14.84 38.33 4.58
C ASP A 741 -15.55 37.60 5.73
N GLU A 742 -16.63 38.21 6.23
CA GLU A 742 -17.37 37.70 7.39
C GLU A 742 -18.00 36.34 7.13
N GLU A 743 -18.51 36.09 5.92
CA GLU A 743 -19.12 34.79 5.57
C GLU A 743 -18.09 33.67 5.59
N TYR A 744 -16.92 33.92 5.01
CA TYR A 744 -15.81 33.00 5.06
C TYR A 744 -15.32 32.77 6.49
N MET A 745 -15.19 33.83 7.26
CA MET A 745 -14.76 33.76 8.66
C MET A 745 -15.70 32.90 9.50
N GLU A 746 -17.01 33.10 9.33
CA GLU A 746 -18.03 32.35 10.04
C GLU A 746 -18.05 30.86 9.60
N PHE A 747 -17.88 30.62 8.31
CA PHE A 747 -17.74 29.28 7.76
C PHE A 747 -16.55 28.49 8.41
N VAL A 748 -15.37 29.10 8.43
CA VAL A 748 -14.18 28.51 9.02
C VAL A 748 -14.34 28.34 10.54
N ARG A 749 -14.90 29.32 11.23
CA ARG A 749 -15.17 29.28 12.67
C ARG A 749 -16.09 28.12 13.05
N LYS A 750 -17.16 27.91 12.32
CA LYS A 750 -18.09 26.79 12.57
C LYS A 750 -17.41 25.45 12.50
N ILE A 751 -16.54 25.22 11.50
CA ILE A 751 -15.80 23.98 11.37
C ILE A 751 -14.82 23.78 12.53
N LEU A 752 -14.13 24.86 12.94
CA LEU A 752 -13.15 24.81 14.02
C LEU A 752 -13.80 24.57 15.39
N GLU A 753 -14.96 25.18 15.66
CA GLU A 753 -15.65 25.04 16.94
C GLU A 753 -16.43 23.74 17.06
N LYS A 754 -17.12 23.35 16.01
CA LYS A 754 -17.99 22.17 15.97
C LYS A 754 -17.64 21.32 14.73
N PRO A 755 -16.71 20.36 14.84
CA PRO A 755 -16.47 19.41 13.75
C PRO A 755 -17.75 18.63 13.44
N VAL A 756 -18.12 18.61 12.17
CA VAL A 756 -19.30 17.90 11.66
C VAL A 756 -19.04 16.39 11.63
#